data_7a68460c11993b3a87613caf6efc5104
#
_entry.id   7a68460c11993b3a87613caf6efc5104
#
_cell.length_a   1.000
_cell.length_b   1.000
_cell.length_c   1.000
_cell.angle_alpha   90.00
_cell.angle_beta   90.00
_cell.angle_gamma   90.00
#
_symmetry.space_group_name_H-M   'P 1'
#
loop_
_entity.id
_entity.type
_entity.pdbx_description
1 polymer ?
#
loop_
_entity_poly.entity_id
_entity_poly.type
_entity_poly.pdbx_seq_one_letter_code
_entity_poly.pdbx_strand_id
1 'polypeptide(L)'
;MNKERQNMEIDVDNLTPMMRQYYDIKKEYSDCILFYRMGDFYEMFYDDALTASKVLEITLTKRSGSNENSPPMCGVPFHSVDRYLNTLVQSGYKVAICEQTEDPKLAKGLVKREVIRIVTPGTNLDTSALEETKNNFLMGIMAVNEDYGIALVDVSTGEFLVTELVSSKSLLDEITKFEPAEIVCNENLIISGILTDEFIEKQNLTITKLERRYYEYAAAVRMIKKHFKVEVLDGLGLSGMDNAICSAGMVLAYLYETQKNDLTHIITIKPYFSSAYMMLDGSTRRNLELTETLRDKNKRGSLLWVLDKTKTAMGARLLRSFLEQPLVNKAEIEARLDAIEDFNKNIITREEIREYLNPVYDIERLLAKICYKSANPRDLLAFMNSIEFLPAIKSLLPEFGSELLCDYNEMFDTLSDIYEKIDRAIFPEAPLSVREGRIIKEGYNEEIDRLRRASTEGKTLVSELENEEKERTGIKNLKIKYNKVFGYYIEVTNSYKDMVPDDWTRKQTLTNAERYITPRLKEFENMILGAQERLVTLEYELFSGLRDEIADEIVRISKTAKAIAGIDAFISLSVVAESENFTRPQINEEGIVDIKDGRHPVVEKMMGGDGFIVNDTYLDNKNDRISIITGPNMAGKSTYMRQTAIIVLMAQIGSFVPASFANIGICDRIFTRVGASDDLASGQSTFMVEMTEVANILRNATKDSLLILDEIGRGTSTFDGLSIAWAVVEYISNPRLLGAKTLFATHYHELTELEGKLPNVNNYCIAVREDGDNIVFLRKIVKGGADKSYGIQVARLAGVPDSVIERAKELAVELDSNDILEKAKRLEVKGAGDSPSGAKEYVENKNVIEFLSETGGMPDKNEEKRLIRPNKTDENQLSFFGSSKNEDVLAELMEMKLEELSPIDALNKLYAMQKKVKSRGL
;
A
#
# COMPACT_ATOMS: atom_id res chain seq x y z
N MET A 1 -4.24 6.68 -18.86
CA MET A 1 -5.34 7.28 -19.65
C MET A 1 -5.04 8.75 -19.97
N ASN A 2 -4.23 9.01 -21.00
CA ASN A 2 -4.10 10.36 -21.59
C ASN A 2 -5.29 10.59 -22.54
N LYS A 3 -6.45 10.94 -22.00
CA LYS A 3 -7.52 11.51 -22.79
C LYS A 3 -7.16 12.95 -23.10
N GLU A 4 -7.15 13.26 -24.39
CA GLU A 4 -6.98 14.59 -24.99
C GLU A 4 -7.52 15.71 -24.10
N ARG A 5 -6.60 16.42 -23.44
CA ARG A 5 -6.90 17.75 -22.88
C ARG A 5 -7.20 18.67 -24.05
N GLN A 6 -8.46 18.97 -24.30
CA GLN A 6 -8.83 20.05 -25.19
C GLN A 6 -8.28 21.34 -24.56
N ASN A 7 -7.11 21.77 -25.00
CA ASN A 7 -6.58 23.09 -24.63
C ASN A 7 -7.58 24.15 -25.14
N MET A 8 -8.44 24.66 -24.25
CA MET A 8 -9.12 25.91 -24.53
C MET A 8 -8.05 26.99 -24.68
N GLU A 9 -7.89 27.57 -25.87
CA GLU A 9 -7.05 28.76 -26.04
C GLU A 9 -7.60 29.88 -25.17
N ILE A 10 -6.85 30.18 -24.09
CA ILE A 10 -7.20 31.25 -23.15
C ILE A 10 -6.61 32.51 -23.70
N ASP A 11 -7.48 33.49 -24.06
CA ASP A 11 -7.07 34.85 -24.44
C ASP A 11 -6.55 35.60 -23.20
N VAL A 12 -5.23 35.53 -23.01
CA VAL A 12 -4.53 36.05 -21.82
C VAL A 12 -4.63 37.59 -21.73
N ASP A 13 -4.79 38.28 -22.87
CA ASP A 13 -4.81 39.75 -22.92
C ASP A 13 -6.12 40.34 -22.39
N ASN A 14 -7.20 39.60 -22.43
CA ASN A 14 -8.53 39.97 -21.97
C ASN A 14 -8.92 39.43 -20.58
N LEU A 15 -7.97 38.84 -19.84
CA LEU A 15 -8.23 38.35 -18.50
C LEU A 15 -8.37 39.48 -17.47
N THR A 16 -9.32 39.32 -16.53
CA THR A 16 -9.37 40.18 -15.34
C THR A 16 -8.09 40.00 -14.50
N PRO A 17 -7.67 41.00 -13.70
CA PRO A 17 -6.44 40.87 -12.89
C PRO A 17 -6.39 39.62 -12.02
N MET A 18 -7.51 39.19 -11.47
CA MET A 18 -7.61 37.98 -10.68
C MET A 18 -7.46 36.70 -11.53
N MET A 19 -8.11 36.64 -12.71
CA MET A 19 -7.98 35.48 -13.61
C MET A 19 -6.57 35.43 -14.21
N ARG A 20 -5.88 36.54 -14.37
CA ARG A 20 -4.47 36.56 -14.74
C ARG A 20 -3.59 35.96 -13.65
N GLN A 21 -3.80 36.34 -12.37
CA GLN A 21 -3.11 35.69 -11.24
C GLN A 21 -3.36 34.20 -11.17
N TYR A 22 -4.62 33.74 -11.37
CA TYR A 22 -4.96 32.32 -11.46
C TYR A 22 -4.20 31.61 -12.58
N TYR A 23 -4.21 32.22 -13.78
CA TYR A 23 -3.55 31.65 -14.95
C TYR A 23 -2.04 31.54 -14.77
N ASP A 24 -1.40 32.54 -14.22
CA ASP A 24 0.05 32.54 -13.96
C ASP A 24 0.44 31.42 -12.98
N ILE A 25 -0.32 31.28 -11.89
CA ILE A 25 -0.13 30.18 -10.92
C ILE A 25 -0.41 28.83 -11.58
N LYS A 26 -1.50 28.68 -12.33
CA LYS A 26 -1.86 27.43 -12.99
C LYS A 26 -0.82 26.99 -14.01
N LYS A 27 -0.17 27.92 -14.69
CA LYS A 27 0.91 27.62 -15.64
C LYS A 27 2.13 26.99 -14.96
N GLU A 28 2.45 27.41 -13.74
CA GLU A 28 3.52 26.83 -12.92
C GLU A 28 3.14 25.42 -12.42
N TYR A 29 1.86 25.19 -12.08
CA TYR A 29 1.33 23.93 -11.56
C TYR A 29 0.37 23.26 -12.55
N SER A 30 0.80 23.12 -13.80
CA SER A 30 -0.06 22.66 -14.91
C SER A 30 -0.56 21.21 -14.76
N ASP A 31 0.18 20.36 -14.07
CA ASP A 31 -0.15 18.95 -13.80
C ASP A 31 -1.06 18.73 -12.56
N CYS A 32 -1.32 19.80 -11.79
CA CYS A 32 -2.15 19.76 -10.59
C CYS A 32 -3.54 20.38 -10.83
N ILE A 33 -4.55 19.90 -10.14
CA ILE A 33 -5.83 20.62 -9.98
C ILE A 33 -5.59 21.75 -9.00
N LEU A 34 -5.86 23.01 -9.39
CA LEU A 34 -5.59 24.18 -8.57
C LEU A 34 -6.79 24.54 -7.71
N PHE A 35 -6.68 24.36 -6.39
CA PHE A 35 -7.63 24.86 -5.41
C PHE A 35 -7.29 26.30 -5.05
N TYR A 36 -7.95 27.24 -5.72
CA TYR A 36 -7.64 28.67 -5.60
C TYR A 36 -8.56 29.34 -4.58
N ARG A 37 -7.98 29.86 -3.49
CA ARG A 37 -8.74 30.46 -2.38
C ARG A 37 -9.46 31.74 -2.78
N MET A 38 -10.78 31.76 -2.65
CA MET A 38 -11.66 32.87 -2.90
C MET A 38 -12.67 33.06 -1.76
N GLY A 39 -12.35 33.94 -0.81
CA GLY A 39 -13.18 34.12 0.38
C GLY A 39 -13.32 32.81 1.18
N ASP A 40 -14.54 32.31 1.33
CA ASP A 40 -14.83 31.07 2.07
C ASP A 40 -14.83 29.80 1.20
N PHE A 41 -14.39 29.92 -0.06
CA PHE A 41 -14.33 28.79 -1.00
C PHE A 41 -12.93 28.61 -1.58
N TYR A 42 -12.66 27.36 -1.99
CA TYR A 42 -11.65 27.06 -3.01
C TYR A 42 -12.36 26.91 -4.34
N GLU A 43 -12.01 27.78 -5.30
CA GLU A 43 -12.60 27.77 -6.64
C GLU A 43 -11.62 27.17 -7.64
N MET A 44 -12.14 26.38 -8.56
CA MET A 44 -11.44 25.78 -9.69
C MET A 44 -12.03 26.31 -10.99
N PHE A 45 -11.19 26.50 -12.00
CA PHE A 45 -11.60 27.09 -13.28
C PHE A 45 -11.14 26.25 -14.45
N TYR A 46 -11.74 26.46 -15.64
CA TYR A 46 -11.41 25.78 -16.89
C TYR A 46 -11.43 24.25 -16.79
N ASP A 47 -10.38 23.57 -17.26
CA ASP A 47 -10.27 22.12 -17.27
C ASP A 47 -10.26 21.52 -15.86
N ASP A 48 -9.70 22.25 -14.88
CA ASP A 48 -9.72 21.82 -13.47
C ASP A 48 -11.16 21.75 -12.96
N ALA A 49 -12.01 22.72 -13.33
CA ALA A 49 -13.42 22.71 -12.95
C ALA A 49 -14.19 21.57 -13.61
N LEU A 50 -13.91 21.28 -14.89
CA LEU A 50 -14.55 20.17 -15.61
C LEU A 50 -14.18 18.82 -14.98
N THR A 51 -12.91 18.63 -14.66
CA THR A 51 -12.41 17.41 -14.02
C THR A 51 -12.94 17.27 -12.59
N ALA A 52 -12.77 18.30 -11.77
CA ALA A 52 -13.18 18.28 -10.38
C ALA A 52 -14.71 18.14 -10.23
N SER A 53 -15.52 18.83 -11.03
CA SER A 53 -16.97 18.69 -10.96
C SER A 53 -17.45 17.26 -11.24
N LYS A 54 -16.78 16.56 -12.16
CA LYS A 54 -17.11 15.19 -12.52
C LYS A 54 -16.68 14.18 -11.44
N VAL A 55 -15.47 14.34 -10.89
CA VAL A 55 -14.92 13.41 -9.88
C VAL A 55 -15.59 13.60 -8.51
N LEU A 56 -15.84 14.87 -8.16
CA LEU A 56 -16.46 15.24 -6.87
C LEU A 56 -17.98 15.22 -6.88
N GLU A 57 -18.60 15.02 -8.06
CA GLU A 57 -20.06 15.07 -8.26
C GLU A 57 -20.67 16.41 -7.79
N ILE A 58 -19.95 17.54 -7.98
CA ILE A 58 -20.42 18.88 -7.61
C ILE A 58 -20.86 19.67 -8.83
N THR A 59 -21.70 20.68 -8.59
CA THR A 59 -22.29 21.51 -9.65
C THR A 59 -21.23 22.32 -10.38
N LEU A 60 -21.18 22.16 -11.70
CA LEU A 60 -20.41 23.03 -12.58
C LEU A 60 -21.21 24.30 -12.88
N THR A 61 -20.62 25.46 -12.66
CA THR A 61 -21.22 26.78 -12.89
C THR A 61 -20.37 27.63 -13.82
N LYS A 62 -20.81 28.85 -14.14
CA LYS A 62 -20.01 29.84 -14.86
C LYS A 62 -19.86 31.09 -13.99
N ARG A 63 -18.66 31.66 -13.98
CA ARG A 63 -18.42 32.88 -13.25
C ARG A 63 -19.06 34.07 -13.99
N SER A 64 -19.86 34.91 -13.31
CA SER A 64 -20.60 36.03 -13.89
C SER A 64 -21.63 35.65 -14.93
N GLY A 65 -22.81 35.21 -14.51
CA GLY A 65 -24.10 35.02 -15.26
C GLY A 65 -24.06 35.20 -16.75
N SER A 66 -24.70 34.59 -17.56
CA SER A 66 -25.15 34.76 -18.97
C SER A 66 -24.17 35.17 -20.09
N ASN A 67 -22.92 35.51 -19.87
CA ASN A 67 -21.96 35.70 -20.97
C ASN A 67 -21.42 34.32 -21.44
N GLU A 68 -21.59 34.00 -22.72
CA GLU A 68 -21.16 32.73 -23.32
C GLU A 68 -19.66 32.46 -23.16
N ASN A 69 -18.82 33.51 -23.03
CA ASN A 69 -17.37 33.42 -22.86
C ASN A 69 -16.86 33.34 -21.39
N SER A 70 -17.74 33.18 -20.39
CA SER A 70 -17.30 33.03 -19.00
C SER A 70 -16.70 31.65 -18.73
N PRO A 71 -15.53 31.57 -18.05
CA PRO A 71 -14.90 30.26 -17.79
C PRO A 71 -15.80 29.37 -16.93
N PRO A 72 -15.84 28.06 -17.22
CA PRO A 72 -16.48 27.09 -16.33
C PRO A 72 -15.78 27.13 -14.96
N MET A 73 -16.55 27.03 -13.90
CA MET A 73 -16.05 27.00 -12.53
C MET A 73 -16.83 26.03 -11.67
N CYS A 74 -16.17 25.48 -10.68
CA CYS A 74 -16.80 24.84 -9.54
C CYS A 74 -16.04 25.24 -8.26
N GLY A 75 -16.61 25.00 -7.08
CA GLY A 75 -15.97 25.39 -5.84
C GLY A 75 -16.44 24.55 -4.66
N VAL A 76 -15.55 24.43 -3.69
CA VAL A 76 -15.80 23.72 -2.44
C VAL A 76 -15.58 24.63 -1.24
N PRO A 77 -16.39 24.53 -0.16
CA PRO A 77 -16.18 25.34 1.03
C PRO A 77 -14.84 25.01 1.69
N PHE A 78 -14.09 26.02 2.13
CA PHE A 78 -12.76 25.81 2.68
C PHE A 78 -12.76 25.00 3.98
N HIS A 79 -13.79 25.09 4.79
CA HIS A 79 -13.92 24.37 6.05
C HIS A 79 -14.21 22.88 5.89
N SER A 80 -14.58 22.43 4.71
CA SER A 80 -14.83 21.02 4.36
C SER A 80 -13.94 20.53 3.23
N VAL A 81 -12.83 21.22 2.96
CA VAL A 81 -11.93 20.95 1.83
C VAL A 81 -11.33 19.55 1.87
N ASP A 82 -10.99 19.05 3.05
CA ASP A 82 -10.26 17.78 3.22
C ASP A 82 -11.01 16.59 2.59
N ARG A 83 -12.33 16.54 2.74
CA ARG A 83 -13.14 15.48 2.11
C ARG A 83 -13.03 15.49 0.58
N TYR A 84 -13.12 16.67 -0.04
CA TYR A 84 -13.05 16.80 -1.49
C TYR A 84 -11.62 16.58 -2.00
N LEU A 85 -10.64 17.07 -1.27
CA LEU A 85 -9.22 16.85 -1.52
C LEU A 85 -8.90 15.36 -1.56
N ASN A 86 -9.33 14.62 -0.53
CA ASN A 86 -9.11 13.18 -0.43
C ASN A 86 -9.73 12.41 -1.60
N THR A 87 -10.95 12.76 -2.02
CA THR A 87 -11.61 12.12 -3.17
C THR A 87 -10.81 12.30 -4.46
N LEU A 88 -10.27 13.49 -4.72
CA LEU A 88 -9.43 13.75 -5.88
C LEU A 88 -8.10 12.99 -5.82
N VAL A 89 -7.45 13.03 -4.66
CA VAL A 89 -6.15 12.38 -4.44
C VAL A 89 -6.27 10.86 -4.56
N GLN A 90 -7.30 10.24 -3.97
CA GLN A 90 -7.59 8.81 -4.11
C GLN A 90 -7.93 8.41 -5.56
N SER A 91 -8.42 9.36 -6.37
CA SER A 91 -8.64 9.17 -7.80
C SER A 91 -7.36 9.39 -8.64
N GLY A 92 -6.18 9.54 -7.99
CA GLY A 92 -4.87 9.70 -8.64
C GLY A 92 -4.54 11.12 -9.11
N TYR A 93 -5.32 12.14 -8.72
CA TYR A 93 -5.03 13.54 -9.09
C TYR A 93 -4.12 14.21 -8.06
N LYS A 94 -3.23 15.09 -8.54
CA LYS A 94 -2.46 16.00 -7.71
C LYS A 94 -3.26 17.28 -7.51
N VAL A 95 -3.27 17.82 -6.30
CA VAL A 95 -4.00 19.04 -5.97
C VAL A 95 -3.06 20.08 -5.37
N ALA A 96 -2.97 21.25 -6.00
CA ALA A 96 -2.21 22.40 -5.50
C ALA A 96 -3.14 23.31 -4.68
N ILE A 97 -2.82 23.50 -3.41
CA ILE A 97 -3.59 24.35 -2.49
C ILE A 97 -3.00 25.76 -2.53
N CYS A 98 -3.76 26.70 -3.07
CA CYS A 98 -3.38 28.11 -3.20
C CYS A 98 -4.14 28.95 -2.19
N GLU A 99 -3.40 29.52 -1.22
CA GLU A 99 -3.92 30.36 -0.13
C GLU A 99 -3.59 31.83 -0.31
N GLN A 100 -4.37 32.65 0.38
CA GLN A 100 -4.11 34.09 0.53
C GLN A 100 -2.98 34.29 1.54
N THR A 101 -1.84 34.82 1.11
CA THR A 101 -0.67 35.07 1.95
C THR A 101 -0.62 36.49 2.51
N GLU A 102 -1.58 37.33 2.14
CA GLU A 102 -1.72 38.71 2.58
C GLU A 102 -3.11 38.96 3.19
N ASP A 103 -3.18 39.75 4.28
CA ASP A 103 -4.46 40.13 4.88
C ASP A 103 -5.29 40.97 3.89
N PRO A 104 -6.51 40.53 3.51
CA PRO A 104 -7.37 41.28 2.60
C PRO A 104 -7.69 42.70 3.06
N LYS A 105 -7.64 43.02 4.38
CA LYS A 105 -7.87 44.35 4.93
C LYS A 105 -6.70 45.29 4.73
N LEU A 106 -5.49 44.77 4.54
CA LEU A 106 -4.25 45.52 4.39
C LEU A 106 -3.79 45.64 2.93
N ALA A 107 -4.33 44.81 2.05
CA ALA A 107 -3.95 44.71 0.64
C ALA A 107 -4.32 45.98 -0.11
N LYS A 108 -3.32 46.63 -0.75
CA LYS A 108 -3.51 47.78 -1.66
C LYS A 108 -3.74 47.23 -3.10
N GLY A 109 -4.85 46.52 -3.33
CA GLY A 109 -5.16 45.97 -4.64
C GLY A 109 -5.60 44.52 -4.59
N LEU A 110 -5.10 43.68 -5.52
CA LEU A 110 -5.39 42.27 -5.53
C LEU A 110 -4.58 41.56 -4.45
N VAL A 111 -5.26 40.82 -3.57
CA VAL A 111 -4.63 40.03 -2.50
C VAL A 111 -3.66 39.03 -3.10
N LYS A 112 -2.44 38.97 -2.58
CA LYS A 112 -1.41 38.02 -2.98
C LYS A 112 -1.83 36.56 -2.61
N ARG A 113 -1.63 35.64 -3.55
CA ARG A 113 -1.89 34.21 -3.35
C ARG A 113 -0.71 33.40 -3.82
N GLU A 114 -0.42 32.34 -3.08
CA GLU A 114 0.68 31.44 -3.37
C GLU A 114 0.25 29.99 -3.10
N VAL A 115 0.82 29.05 -3.84
CA VAL A 115 0.64 27.63 -3.55
C VAL A 115 1.47 27.29 -2.30
N ILE A 116 0.78 26.92 -1.25
CA ILE A 116 1.39 26.60 0.05
C ILE A 116 1.71 25.11 0.17
N ARG A 117 1.05 24.24 -0.60
CA ARG A 117 1.21 22.80 -0.56
C ARG A 117 0.65 22.14 -1.81
N ILE A 118 1.28 21.07 -2.26
CA ILE A 118 0.74 20.13 -3.26
C ILE A 118 0.46 18.81 -2.55
N VAL A 119 -0.77 18.33 -2.67
CA VAL A 119 -1.18 17.03 -2.11
C VAL A 119 -1.27 16.02 -3.23
N THR A 120 -0.57 14.91 -3.06
CA THR A 120 -0.51 13.77 -4.00
C THR A 120 -0.85 12.48 -3.24
N PRO A 121 -1.13 11.35 -3.93
CA PRO A 121 -1.41 10.09 -3.26
C PRO A 121 -0.36 9.68 -2.22
N GLY A 122 0.94 9.83 -2.55
CA GLY A 122 2.05 9.48 -1.66
C GLY A 122 2.39 10.52 -0.59
N THR A 123 1.81 11.73 -0.66
CA THR A 123 2.11 12.83 0.28
C THR A 123 0.91 13.25 1.13
N ASN A 124 -0.16 12.47 1.13
CA ASN A 124 -1.35 12.76 1.94
C ASN A 124 -1.06 12.50 3.42
N LEU A 125 -1.43 13.47 4.27
CA LEU A 125 -1.28 13.41 5.74
C LEU A 125 -2.62 13.34 6.47
N ASP A 126 -3.72 13.40 5.74
CA ASP A 126 -5.05 13.35 6.36
C ASP A 126 -5.36 11.92 6.83
N THR A 127 -5.30 11.74 8.14
CA THR A 127 -5.57 10.47 8.79
C THR A 127 -6.97 9.91 8.51
N SER A 128 -7.93 10.78 8.15
CA SER A 128 -9.29 10.32 7.78
C SER A 128 -9.35 9.63 6.41
N ALA A 129 -8.35 9.88 5.56
CA ALA A 129 -8.24 9.30 4.22
C ALA A 129 -7.27 8.12 4.14
N LEU A 130 -6.40 7.97 5.13
CA LEU A 130 -5.40 6.91 5.21
C LEU A 130 -5.95 5.70 5.96
N GLU A 131 -5.64 4.50 5.50
CA GLU A 131 -5.89 3.29 6.25
C GLU A 131 -4.97 3.27 7.50
N GLU A 132 -5.58 3.11 8.69
CA GLU A 132 -4.85 3.21 9.95
C GLU A 132 -3.78 2.12 10.10
N THR A 133 -4.08 0.91 9.61
CA THR A 133 -3.26 -0.29 9.76
C THR A 133 -2.28 -0.54 8.61
N LYS A 134 -2.13 0.44 7.69
CA LYS A 134 -1.25 0.36 6.52
C LYS A 134 -0.43 1.64 6.38
N ASN A 135 0.83 1.49 5.95
CA ASN A 135 1.68 2.61 5.58
C ASN A 135 1.25 3.20 4.23
N ASN A 136 1.45 4.50 4.06
CA ASN A 136 1.18 5.21 2.81
C ASN A 136 2.50 5.59 2.12
N PHE A 137 3.12 4.64 1.43
CA PHE A 137 4.44 4.84 0.87
C PHE A 137 4.43 5.68 -0.42
N LEU A 138 5.32 6.67 -0.45
CA LEU A 138 5.87 7.27 -1.65
C LEU A 138 7.17 6.51 -2.00
N MET A 139 7.24 5.92 -3.19
CA MET A 139 8.41 5.16 -3.64
C MET A 139 9.19 5.95 -4.70
N GLY A 140 10.48 6.21 -4.45
CA GLY A 140 11.41 6.68 -5.45
C GLY A 140 12.09 5.51 -6.15
N ILE A 141 12.22 5.57 -7.47
CA ILE A 141 12.92 4.55 -8.25
C ILE A 141 13.93 5.21 -9.19
N MET A 142 15.20 4.91 -8.97
CA MET A 142 16.29 5.29 -9.87
C MET A 142 16.72 4.08 -10.69
N ALA A 143 16.40 4.07 -11.98
CA ALA A 143 16.77 3.01 -12.91
C ALA A 143 18.06 3.39 -13.68
N VAL A 144 19.09 2.54 -13.60
CA VAL A 144 20.34 2.67 -14.34
C VAL A 144 20.66 1.29 -14.95
N ASN A 145 20.40 1.10 -16.23
CA ASN A 145 20.42 -0.21 -16.90
C ASN A 145 19.51 -1.21 -16.18
N GLU A 146 20.03 -2.32 -15.68
CA GLU A 146 19.31 -3.33 -14.90
C GLU A 146 19.44 -3.16 -13.39
N ASP A 147 20.14 -2.12 -12.93
CA ASP A 147 20.29 -1.79 -11.52
C ASP A 147 19.27 -0.74 -11.10
N TYR A 148 18.66 -0.95 -9.93
CA TYR A 148 17.59 -0.09 -9.40
C TYR A 148 17.91 0.35 -7.99
N GLY A 149 17.94 1.67 -7.78
CA GLY A 149 17.90 2.24 -6.43
C GLY A 149 16.47 2.54 -6.02
N ILE A 150 16.08 2.08 -4.85
CA ILE A 150 14.74 2.31 -4.30
C ILE A 150 14.83 3.12 -3.02
N ALA A 151 13.92 4.06 -2.87
CA ALA A 151 13.69 4.81 -1.64
C ALA A 151 12.20 4.84 -1.33
N LEU A 152 11.82 4.40 -0.14
CA LEU A 152 10.44 4.33 0.33
C LEU A 152 10.28 5.29 1.51
N VAL A 153 9.32 6.18 1.45
CA VAL A 153 9.01 7.06 2.58
C VAL A 153 7.51 7.06 2.85
N ASP A 154 7.14 6.86 4.09
CA ASP A 154 5.79 7.19 4.57
C ASP A 154 5.85 8.54 5.28
N VAL A 155 5.33 9.56 4.61
CA VAL A 155 5.33 10.93 5.10
C VAL A 155 4.46 11.09 6.35
N SER A 156 3.49 10.21 6.55
CA SER A 156 2.58 10.26 7.71
C SER A 156 3.20 9.69 9.00
N THR A 157 4.22 8.82 8.89
CA THR A 157 4.89 8.18 10.03
C THR A 157 6.35 8.59 10.18
N GLY A 158 6.97 9.11 9.10
CA GLY A 158 8.39 9.43 9.04
C GLY A 158 9.29 8.21 8.78
N GLU A 159 8.74 7.06 8.42
CA GLU A 159 9.52 5.88 8.02
C GLU A 159 10.20 6.12 6.68
N PHE A 160 11.53 5.87 6.60
CA PHE A 160 12.30 6.05 5.38
C PHE A 160 13.25 4.87 5.18
N LEU A 161 12.99 4.06 4.15
CA LEU A 161 13.74 2.85 3.80
C LEU A 161 14.44 3.03 2.46
N VAL A 162 15.61 2.42 2.28
CA VAL A 162 16.33 2.43 1.00
C VAL A 162 16.97 1.07 0.71
N THR A 163 17.03 0.71 -0.57
CA THR A 163 17.69 -0.52 -1.02
C THR A 163 18.19 -0.40 -2.46
N GLU A 164 19.04 -1.34 -2.88
CA GLU A 164 19.41 -1.53 -4.27
C GLU A 164 19.07 -2.93 -4.77
N LEU A 165 18.63 -3.01 -6.00
CA LEU A 165 18.23 -4.25 -6.66
C LEU A 165 18.93 -4.37 -8.01
N VAL A 166 19.22 -5.61 -8.41
CA VAL A 166 19.96 -5.93 -9.64
C VAL A 166 19.10 -6.62 -10.70
N SER A 167 17.77 -6.55 -10.58
CA SER A 167 16.87 -7.12 -11.58
C SER A 167 15.52 -6.42 -11.63
N SER A 168 14.95 -6.32 -12.82
CA SER A 168 13.59 -5.80 -13.04
C SER A 168 12.52 -6.59 -12.28
N LYS A 169 12.70 -7.90 -12.15
CA LYS A 169 11.78 -8.74 -11.40
C LYS A 169 11.78 -8.40 -9.91
N SER A 170 12.95 -8.27 -9.29
CA SER A 170 13.04 -7.87 -7.89
C SER A 170 12.38 -6.50 -7.66
N LEU A 171 12.48 -5.59 -8.64
CA LEU A 171 11.78 -4.32 -8.60
C LEU A 171 10.25 -4.50 -8.56
N LEU A 172 9.68 -5.33 -9.45
CA LEU A 172 8.24 -5.60 -9.48
C LEU A 172 7.76 -6.29 -8.20
N ASP A 173 8.57 -7.19 -7.63
CA ASP A 173 8.27 -7.85 -6.36
C ASP A 173 8.27 -6.85 -5.20
N GLU A 174 9.22 -5.89 -5.15
CA GLU A 174 9.24 -4.83 -4.13
C GLU A 174 8.06 -3.85 -4.28
N ILE A 175 7.69 -3.48 -5.52
CA ILE A 175 6.48 -2.65 -5.76
C ILE A 175 5.23 -3.38 -5.27
N THR A 176 5.11 -4.68 -5.58
CA THR A 176 3.98 -5.50 -5.12
C THR A 176 3.97 -5.71 -3.61
N LYS A 177 5.13 -5.74 -2.97
CA LYS A 177 5.29 -5.91 -1.51
C LYS A 177 4.83 -4.67 -0.75
N PHE A 178 5.29 -3.49 -1.14
CA PHE A 178 5.02 -2.24 -0.41
C PHE A 178 3.76 -1.53 -0.89
N GLU A 179 3.23 -1.88 -2.06
CA GLU A 179 2.01 -1.28 -2.64
C GLU A 179 2.01 0.26 -2.53
N PRO A 180 3.03 0.95 -3.09
CA PRO A 180 3.16 2.39 -2.92
C PRO A 180 1.97 3.13 -3.51
N ALA A 181 1.49 4.18 -2.83
CA ALA A 181 0.42 5.04 -3.31
C ALA A 181 0.87 5.91 -4.51
N GLU A 182 2.17 6.22 -4.56
CA GLU A 182 2.78 7.00 -5.64
C GLU A 182 4.22 6.55 -5.88
N ILE A 183 4.62 6.52 -7.16
CA ILE A 183 6.01 6.28 -7.58
C ILE A 183 6.55 7.55 -8.23
N VAL A 184 7.70 8.03 -7.76
CA VAL A 184 8.51 9.05 -8.44
C VAL A 184 9.73 8.40 -9.06
N CYS A 185 10.05 8.73 -10.32
CA CYS A 185 11.10 8.01 -11.04
C CYS A 185 11.85 8.87 -12.05
N ASN A 186 13.01 8.38 -12.48
CA ASN A 186 13.75 8.93 -13.60
C ASN A 186 13.14 8.48 -14.95
N GLU A 187 13.55 9.13 -16.02
CA GLU A 187 13.07 8.85 -17.38
C GLU A 187 13.38 7.41 -17.84
N ASN A 188 14.52 6.86 -17.42
CA ASN A 188 14.95 5.52 -17.82
C ASN A 188 13.94 4.44 -17.43
N LEU A 189 13.30 4.54 -16.26
CA LEU A 189 12.27 3.60 -15.83
C LEU A 189 11.08 3.58 -16.79
N ILE A 190 10.65 4.75 -17.26
CA ILE A 190 9.53 4.85 -18.21
C ILE A 190 9.91 4.27 -19.58
N ILE A 191 11.10 4.60 -20.06
CA ILE A 191 11.59 4.11 -21.37
C ILE A 191 11.81 2.60 -21.37
N SER A 192 12.21 2.01 -20.24
CA SER A 192 12.44 0.56 -20.11
C SER A 192 11.18 -0.30 -20.37
N GLY A 193 9.98 0.27 -20.22
CA GLY A 193 8.71 -0.45 -20.38
C GLY A 193 8.47 -1.56 -19.36
N ILE A 194 9.25 -1.63 -18.28
CA ILE A 194 9.12 -2.64 -17.20
C ILE A 194 7.78 -2.49 -16.50
N LEU A 195 7.34 -1.25 -16.25
CA LEU A 195 6.02 -0.96 -15.72
C LEU A 195 5.02 -0.90 -16.87
N THR A 196 4.43 -2.05 -17.21
CA THR A 196 3.41 -2.12 -18.25
C THR A 196 2.11 -1.43 -17.80
N ASP A 197 1.31 -0.95 -18.76
CA ASP A 197 0.01 -0.31 -18.46
C ASP A 197 -0.89 -1.24 -17.63
N GLU A 198 -0.87 -2.55 -17.94
CA GLU A 198 -1.60 -3.56 -17.19
C GLU A 198 -1.14 -3.66 -15.72
N PHE A 199 0.19 -3.65 -15.49
CA PHE A 199 0.73 -3.68 -14.13
C PHE A 199 0.37 -2.42 -13.35
N ILE A 200 0.44 -1.25 -13.99
CA ILE A 200 0.08 0.05 -13.41
C ILE A 200 -1.40 0.07 -13.01
N GLU A 201 -2.30 -0.38 -13.91
CA GLU A 201 -3.74 -0.43 -13.62
C GLU A 201 -4.08 -1.45 -12.52
N LYS A 202 -3.47 -2.65 -12.56
CA LYS A 202 -3.69 -3.71 -11.57
C LYS A 202 -3.24 -3.31 -10.16
N GLN A 203 -2.15 -2.56 -10.04
CA GLN A 203 -1.61 -2.07 -8.78
C GLN A 203 -2.15 -0.67 -8.40
N ASN A 204 -2.99 -0.07 -9.24
CA ASN A 204 -3.52 1.29 -9.06
C ASN A 204 -2.42 2.33 -8.79
N LEU A 205 -1.32 2.28 -9.54
CA LEU A 205 -0.14 3.10 -9.34
C LEU A 205 -0.28 4.48 -9.96
N THR A 206 0.08 5.50 -9.20
CA THR A 206 0.30 6.86 -9.72
C THR A 206 1.80 7.06 -9.96
N ILE A 207 2.21 7.33 -11.20
CA ILE A 207 3.63 7.49 -11.56
C ILE A 207 3.92 8.93 -11.93
N THR A 208 4.96 9.49 -11.32
CA THR A 208 5.44 10.85 -11.55
C THR A 208 6.88 10.80 -12.06
N LYS A 209 7.09 11.18 -13.33
CA LYS A 209 8.43 11.33 -13.88
C LYS A 209 9.04 12.64 -13.36
N LEU A 210 10.27 12.58 -12.89
CA LEU A 210 11.02 13.75 -12.43
C LEU A 210 12.17 14.10 -13.39
N GLU A 211 12.56 15.38 -13.38
CA GLU A 211 13.70 15.90 -14.16
C GLU A 211 15.04 15.48 -13.54
N ARG A 212 16.09 15.45 -14.36
CA ARG A 212 17.45 15.04 -13.95
C ARG A 212 17.98 15.80 -12.72
N ARG A 213 17.62 17.08 -12.55
CA ARG A 213 18.04 17.91 -11.41
C ARG A 213 17.67 17.32 -10.04
N TYR A 214 16.63 16.47 -9.96
CA TYR A 214 16.16 15.87 -8.71
C TYR A 214 16.99 14.65 -8.29
N TYR A 215 17.64 13.95 -9.23
CA TYR A 215 18.32 12.69 -8.99
C TYR A 215 19.81 12.70 -9.39
N GLU A 216 20.38 13.87 -9.67
CA GLU A 216 21.83 13.99 -9.86
C GLU A 216 22.57 13.63 -8.57
N TYR A 217 23.54 12.70 -8.62
CA TYR A 217 24.22 12.16 -7.44
C TYR A 217 24.74 13.23 -6.48
N ALA A 218 25.44 14.24 -6.99
CA ALA A 218 25.98 15.31 -6.16
C ALA A 218 24.88 16.16 -5.50
N ALA A 219 23.74 16.33 -6.16
CA ALA A 219 22.58 17.04 -5.58
C ALA A 219 21.89 16.17 -4.52
N ALA A 220 21.75 14.86 -4.78
CA ALA A 220 21.17 13.90 -3.84
C ALA A 220 21.99 13.83 -2.55
N VAL A 221 23.31 13.68 -2.67
CA VAL A 221 24.22 13.68 -1.51
C VAL A 221 24.09 14.95 -0.67
N ARG A 222 24.07 16.13 -1.33
CA ARG A 222 23.88 17.40 -0.61
C ARG A 222 22.55 17.48 0.09
N MET A 223 21.49 17.02 -0.56
CA MET A 223 20.12 17.00 0.01
C MET A 223 20.05 16.13 1.25
N ILE A 224 20.54 14.88 1.18
CA ILE A 224 20.55 13.93 2.30
C ILE A 224 21.38 14.47 3.47
N LYS A 225 22.61 14.95 3.21
CA LYS A 225 23.46 15.54 4.26
C LYS A 225 22.81 16.74 4.93
N LYS A 226 22.18 17.63 4.16
CA LYS A 226 21.46 18.79 4.69
C LYS A 226 20.27 18.36 5.54
N HIS A 227 19.48 17.39 5.07
CA HIS A 227 18.26 16.93 5.76
C HIS A 227 18.59 16.25 7.08
N PHE A 228 19.48 15.26 7.08
CA PHE A 228 19.85 14.50 8.28
C PHE A 228 20.94 15.18 9.12
N LYS A 229 21.45 16.34 8.71
CA LYS A 229 22.49 17.11 9.40
C LYS A 229 23.76 16.29 9.65
N VAL A 230 24.21 15.51 8.66
CA VAL A 230 25.40 14.66 8.71
C VAL A 230 26.48 15.14 7.75
N GLU A 231 27.75 14.98 8.12
CA GLU A 231 28.89 15.34 7.28
C GLU A 231 29.24 14.24 6.25
N VAL A 232 28.99 12.97 6.62
CA VAL A 232 29.28 11.79 5.79
C VAL A 232 28.10 10.85 5.74
N LEU A 233 27.90 10.14 4.62
CA LEU A 233 26.79 9.21 4.44
C LEU A 233 27.02 7.84 5.12
N ASP A 234 28.27 7.54 5.46
CA ASP A 234 28.64 6.27 6.14
C ASP A 234 27.91 6.08 7.47
N GLY A 235 27.70 7.18 8.21
CA GLY A 235 26.94 7.17 9.46
C GLY A 235 25.45 6.83 9.28
N LEU A 236 24.93 6.88 8.05
CA LEU A 236 23.57 6.48 7.70
C LEU A 236 23.51 5.07 7.07
N GLY A 237 24.65 4.39 6.94
CA GLY A 237 24.76 3.06 6.33
C GLY A 237 24.59 3.05 4.81
N LEU A 238 24.75 4.19 4.13
CA LEU A 238 24.50 4.34 2.69
C LEU A 238 25.74 4.15 1.81
N SER A 239 26.89 3.74 2.39
CA SER A 239 28.13 3.55 1.65
C SER A 239 27.99 2.50 0.56
N GLY A 240 28.36 2.87 -0.68
CA GLY A 240 28.30 1.95 -1.83
C GLY A 240 26.90 1.72 -2.42
N MET A 241 25.92 2.53 -2.04
CA MET A 241 24.53 2.43 -2.53
C MET A 241 24.19 3.66 -3.39
N ASP A 242 24.91 3.86 -4.49
CA ASP A 242 24.84 5.10 -5.29
C ASP A 242 23.45 5.34 -5.91
N ASN A 243 22.79 4.28 -6.42
CA ASN A 243 21.46 4.39 -6.99
C ASN A 243 20.40 4.64 -5.90
N ALA A 244 20.53 4.01 -4.73
CA ALA A 244 19.66 4.26 -3.59
C ALA A 244 19.82 5.69 -3.05
N ILE A 245 21.06 6.23 -3.02
CA ILE A 245 21.35 7.63 -2.68
C ILE A 245 20.64 8.58 -3.65
N CYS A 246 20.73 8.32 -4.97
CA CYS A 246 20.06 9.12 -5.98
C CYS A 246 18.52 9.07 -5.79
N SER A 247 17.99 7.89 -5.52
CA SER A 247 16.56 7.71 -5.26
C SER A 247 16.09 8.42 -3.98
N ALA A 248 16.84 8.30 -2.88
CA ALA A 248 16.54 8.99 -1.63
C ALA A 248 16.59 10.51 -1.78
N GLY A 249 17.61 11.04 -2.47
CA GLY A 249 17.73 12.46 -2.80
C GLY A 249 16.58 12.96 -3.65
N MET A 250 16.13 12.15 -4.63
CA MET A 250 14.99 12.42 -5.49
C MET A 250 13.68 12.54 -4.68
N VAL A 251 13.43 11.59 -3.79
CA VAL A 251 12.25 11.59 -2.91
C VAL A 251 12.26 12.81 -1.98
N LEU A 252 13.38 13.10 -1.32
CA LEU A 252 13.48 14.28 -0.46
C LEU A 252 13.25 15.58 -1.24
N ALA A 253 13.85 15.73 -2.42
CA ALA A 253 13.66 16.92 -3.25
C ALA A 253 12.19 17.10 -3.67
N TYR A 254 11.53 16.01 -4.07
CA TYR A 254 10.11 16.00 -4.40
C TYR A 254 9.24 16.38 -3.20
N LEU A 255 9.55 15.86 -2.01
CA LEU A 255 8.84 16.20 -0.78
C LEU A 255 9.01 17.66 -0.39
N TYR A 256 10.23 18.23 -0.46
CA TYR A 256 10.45 19.65 -0.18
C TYR A 256 9.70 20.56 -1.16
N GLU A 257 9.60 20.16 -2.42
CA GLU A 257 8.86 20.94 -3.43
C GLU A 257 7.33 20.87 -3.23
N THR A 258 6.83 19.67 -2.91
CA THR A 258 5.38 19.46 -2.76
C THR A 258 4.85 19.94 -1.42
N GLN A 259 5.58 19.72 -0.34
CA GLN A 259 5.12 20.07 1.01
C GLN A 259 5.44 21.52 1.40
N LYS A 260 6.49 22.10 0.81
CA LYS A 260 6.96 23.50 1.09
C LYS A 260 7.18 23.79 2.58
N ASN A 261 7.38 22.77 3.39
CA ASN A 261 7.63 22.80 4.83
C ASN A 261 8.87 21.99 5.19
N ASP A 262 9.39 22.20 6.38
CA ASP A 262 10.47 21.40 6.92
C ASP A 262 9.97 19.96 7.23
N LEU A 263 10.69 18.97 6.73
CA LEU A 263 10.39 17.54 6.91
C LEU A 263 11.04 16.99 8.19
N THR A 264 10.97 17.72 9.29
CA THR A 264 11.73 17.45 10.52
C THR A 264 11.37 16.12 11.19
N HIS A 265 10.20 15.58 10.91
CA HIS A 265 9.74 14.28 11.43
C HIS A 265 10.40 13.08 10.74
N ILE A 266 11.00 13.24 9.57
CA ILE A 266 11.81 12.19 8.93
C ILE A 266 13.23 12.27 9.51
N ILE A 267 13.44 11.60 10.63
CA ILE A 267 14.69 11.70 11.43
C ILE A 267 15.74 10.65 11.07
N THR A 268 15.35 9.57 10.40
CA THR A 268 16.25 8.45 10.05
C THR A 268 15.98 7.94 8.65
N ILE A 269 17.03 7.47 7.99
CA ILE A 269 16.98 6.68 6.77
C ILE A 269 17.62 5.32 7.07
N LYS A 270 16.95 4.24 6.68
CA LYS A 270 17.38 2.88 6.98
C LYS A 270 17.64 2.10 5.70
N PRO A 271 18.89 1.69 5.43
CA PRO A 271 19.15 0.71 4.40
C PRO A 271 18.58 -0.65 4.81
N TYR A 272 17.98 -1.36 3.87
CA TYR A 272 17.60 -2.76 4.04
C TYR A 272 18.11 -3.59 2.84
N PHE A 273 18.40 -4.83 3.11
CA PHE A 273 18.86 -5.77 2.10
C PHE A 273 17.80 -6.86 1.93
N SER A 274 17.40 -7.12 0.70
CA SER A 274 16.42 -8.17 0.40
C SER A 274 16.88 -9.55 0.87
N SER A 275 18.19 -9.78 0.95
CA SER A 275 18.80 -11.01 1.49
C SER A 275 18.65 -11.20 2.99
N ALA A 276 18.32 -10.15 3.76
CA ALA A 276 18.06 -10.25 5.20
C ALA A 276 16.67 -10.81 5.52
N TYR A 277 15.82 -10.93 4.50
CA TYR A 277 14.44 -11.39 4.65
C TYR A 277 14.14 -12.55 3.70
N MET A 278 13.19 -13.40 4.11
CA MET A 278 12.64 -14.44 3.24
C MET A 278 11.99 -13.80 2.02
N MET A 279 12.40 -14.20 0.83
CA MET A 279 11.81 -13.69 -0.40
C MET A 279 10.47 -14.38 -0.67
N LEU A 280 9.45 -13.56 -0.87
CA LEU A 280 8.10 -13.97 -1.26
C LEU A 280 7.73 -13.17 -2.51
N ASP A 281 7.52 -13.85 -3.64
CA ASP A 281 7.04 -13.18 -4.85
C ASP A 281 5.56 -12.80 -4.74
N GLY A 282 5.10 -11.92 -5.62
CA GLY A 282 3.72 -11.43 -5.59
C GLY A 282 2.68 -12.54 -5.75
N SER A 283 2.98 -13.63 -6.46
CA SER A 283 2.10 -14.80 -6.57
C SER A 283 2.00 -15.55 -5.25
N THR A 284 3.10 -15.78 -4.58
CA THR A 284 3.14 -16.46 -3.27
C THR A 284 2.39 -15.67 -2.19
N ARG A 285 2.59 -14.34 -2.12
CA ARG A 285 1.85 -13.49 -1.18
C ARG A 285 0.35 -13.60 -1.35
N ARG A 286 -0.12 -13.55 -2.60
CA ARG A 286 -1.55 -13.70 -2.94
C ARG A 286 -2.06 -15.10 -2.68
N ASN A 287 -1.33 -16.15 -3.10
CA ASN A 287 -1.77 -17.54 -2.94
C ASN A 287 -1.85 -17.98 -1.48
N LEU A 288 -1.01 -17.43 -0.60
CA LEU A 288 -1.05 -17.67 0.85
C LEU A 288 -2.03 -16.74 1.58
N GLU A 289 -2.64 -15.76 0.90
CA GLU A 289 -3.57 -14.79 1.47
C GLU A 289 -3.03 -14.15 2.77
N LEU A 290 -1.81 -13.58 2.69
CA LEU A 290 -1.10 -13.12 3.88
C LEU A 290 -1.77 -11.92 4.54
N THR A 291 -2.14 -10.90 3.76
CA THR A 291 -2.69 -9.63 4.26
C THR A 291 -4.15 -9.41 3.87
N GLU A 292 -4.58 -10.00 2.75
CA GLU A 292 -5.94 -9.89 2.21
C GLU A 292 -6.34 -11.16 1.46
N THR A 293 -7.64 -11.35 1.26
CA THR A 293 -8.18 -12.50 0.51
C THR A 293 -8.05 -12.29 -1.00
N LEU A 294 -7.91 -13.39 -1.76
CA LEU A 294 -7.77 -13.37 -3.22
C LEU A 294 -8.97 -12.75 -3.95
N ARG A 295 -10.20 -13.05 -3.52
CA ARG A 295 -11.42 -12.65 -4.20
C ARG A 295 -11.87 -11.25 -3.84
N ASP A 296 -12.05 -11.01 -2.56
CA ASP A 296 -12.75 -9.82 -2.07
C ASP A 296 -11.80 -8.73 -1.59
N LYS A 297 -10.47 -9.01 -1.61
CA LYS A 297 -9.41 -8.12 -1.07
C LYS A 297 -9.72 -7.62 0.35
N ASN A 298 -10.35 -8.48 1.15
CA ASN A 298 -10.70 -8.20 2.53
C ASN A 298 -9.63 -8.72 3.49
N LYS A 299 -9.39 -8.00 4.58
CA LYS A 299 -8.54 -8.49 5.69
C LYS A 299 -9.11 -9.75 6.32
N ARG A 300 -10.44 -9.84 6.52
CA ARG A 300 -11.10 -11.01 7.10
C ARG A 300 -10.94 -12.23 6.19
N GLY A 301 -10.33 -13.29 6.70
CA GLY A 301 -9.99 -14.51 5.95
C GLY A 301 -8.52 -14.57 5.52
N SER A 302 -7.70 -13.55 5.83
CA SER A 302 -6.25 -13.56 5.63
C SER A 302 -5.49 -14.05 6.86
N LEU A 303 -4.19 -14.32 6.73
CA LEU A 303 -3.32 -14.64 7.87
C LEU A 303 -3.23 -13.47 8.84
N LEU A 304 -3.10 -12.25 8.33
CA LEU A 304 -3.08 -11.02 9.14
C LEU A 304 -4.34 -10.90 10.01
N TRP A 305 -5.51 -11.25 9.50
CA TRP A 305 -6.75 -11.24 10.29
C TRP A 305 -6.71 -12.20 11.50
N VAL A 306 -6.03 -13.33 11.37
CA VAL A 306 -5.86 -14.26 12.49
C VAL A 306 -4.94 -13.67 13.54
N LEU A 307 -3.78 -13.12 13.11
CA LEU A 307 -2.69 -12.70 13.98
C LEU A 307 -2.89 -11.31 14.61
N ASP A 308 -3.67 -10.43 13.97
CA ASP A 308 -3.84 -9.06 14.41
C ASP A 308 -4.90 -8.91 15.51
N LYS A 309 -4.41 -8.79 16.73
CA LYS A 309 -5.13 -8.43 17.96
C LYS A 309 -4.54 -7.18 18.62
N THR A 310 -3.77 -6.41 17.86
CA THR A 310 -3.17 -5.16 18.32
C THR A 310 -4.23 -4.17 18.78
N LYS A 311 -3.83 -3.27 19.67
CA LYS A 311 -4.68 -2.19 20.21
C LYS A 311 -4.37 -0.86 19.56
N THR A 312 -3.17 -0.71 18.99
CA THR A 312 -2.70 0.53 18.37
C THR A 312 -2.51 0.37 16.86
N ALA A 313 -2.74 1.43 16.12
CA ALA A 313 -2.48 1.46 14.67
C ALA A 313 -0.99 1.21 14.35
N MET A 314 -0.10 1.73 15.21
CA MET A 314 1.36 1.54 15.10
C MET A 314 1.75 0.06 15.22
N GLY A 315 1.20 -0.64 16.22
CA GLY A 315 1.38 -2.09 16.39
C GLY A 315 0.86 -2.90 15.20
N ALA A 316 -0.30 -2.54 14.67
CA ALA A 316 -0.88 -3.18 13.50
C ALA A 316 -0.01 -3.02 12.24
N ARG A 317 0.55 -1.83 11.99
CA ARG A 317 1.50 -1.59 10.89
C ARG A 317 2.77 -2.42 11.06
N LEU A 318 3.32 -2.47 12.26
CA LEU A 318 4.51 -3.28 12.54
C LEU A 318 4.25 -4.78 12.36
N LEU A 319 3.12 -5.30 12.84
CA LEU A 319 2.74 -6.70 12.65
C LEU A 319 2.55 -7.05 11.17
N ARG A 320 1.97 -6.14 10.39
CA ARG A 320 1.88 -6.29 8.92
C ARG A 320 3.28 -6.37 8.30
N SER A 321 4.20 -5.51 8.70
CA SER A 321 5.58 -5.54 8.19
C SER A 321 6.30 -6.85 8.51
N PHE A 322 6.01 -7.51 9.64
CA PHE A 322 6.57 -8.83 9.95
C PHE A 322 6.13 -9.89 8.93
N LEU A 323 4.86 -9.85 8.49
CA LEU A 323 4.36 -10.77 7.46
C LEU A 323 4.92 -10.46 6.06
N GLU A 324 5.17 -9.20 5.78
CA GLU A 324 5.73 -8.75 4.51
C GLU A 324 7.25 -9.01 4.43
N GLN A 325 7.93 -9.08 5.57
CA GLN A 325 9.38 -9.25 5.69
C GLN A 325 9.74 -10.32 6.74
N PRO A 326 9.46 -11.63 6.50
CA PRO A 326 9.87 -12.69 7.40
C PRO A 326 11.40 -12.77 7.48
N LEU A 327 11.93 -13.03 8.68
CA LEU A 327 13.36 -13.04 8.95
C LEU A 327 14.05 -14.32 8.45
N VAL A 328 15.33 -14.21 8.10
CA VAL A 328 16.21 -15.35 7.85
C VAL A 328 17.33 -15.47 8.89
N ASN A 329 17.46 -14.52 9.80
CA ASN A 329 18.42 -14.55 10.88
C ASN A 329 17.82 -15.30 12.08
N LYS A 330 18.45 -16.43 12.46
CA LYS A 330 17.99 -17.26 13.59
C LYS A 330 17.93 -16.50 14.90
N ALA A 331 18.94 -15.71 15.20
CA ALA A 331 19.01 -14.98 16.49
C ALA A 331 17.86 -13.97 16.61
N GLU A 332 17.55 -13.25 15.53
CA GLU A 332 16.43 -12.30 15.51
C GLU A 332 15.08 -13.00 15.63
N ILE A 333 14.91 -14.18 14.98
CA ILE A 333 13.69 -14.98 15.09
C ILE A 333 13.52 -15.45 16.54
N GLU A 334 14.58 -15.99 17.15
CA GLU A 334 14.53 -16.50 18.54
C GLU A 334 14.27 -15.37 19.52
N ALA A 335 14.84 -14.19 19.34
CA ALA A 335 14.57 -13.01 20.17
C ALA A 335 13.07 -12.62 20.15
N ARG A 336 12.41 -12.70 18.98
CA ARG A 336 10.95 -12.49 18.90
C ARG A 336 10.15 -13.59 19.60
N LEU A 337 10.56 -14.85 19.44
CA LEU A 337 9.92 -15.98 20.10
C LEU A 337 10.06 -15.89 21.63
N ASP A 338 11.22 -15.45 22.12
CA ASP A 338 11.47 -15.24 23.55
C ASP A 338 10.56 -14.14 24.11
N ALA A 339 10.35 -13.05 23.38
CA ALA A 339 9.44 -11.98 23.79
C ALA A 339 7.98 -12.48 23.89
N ILE A 340 7.51 -13.29 22.94
CA ILE A 340 6.17 -13.88 22.99
C ILE A 340 6.05 -14.85 24.16
N GLU A 341 7.07 -15.68 24.39
CA GLU A 341 7.07 -16.63 25.49
C GLU A 341 7.03 -15.94 26.84
N ASP A 342 7.74 -14.82 26.97
CA ASP A 342 7.77 -14.01 28.18
C ASP A 342 6.41 -13.39 28.48
N PHE A 343 5.72 -12.83 27.47
CA PHE A 343 4.33 -12.40 27.62
C PHE A 343 3.37 -13.55 27.97
N ASN A 344 3.57 -14.76 27.43
CA ASN A 344 2.74 -15.92 27.74
C ASN A 344 2.97 -16.44 29.19
N LYS A 345 4.16 -16.22 29.76
CA LYS A 345 4.44 -16.54 31.17
C LYS A 345 3.80 -15.55 32.13
N ASN A 346 3.64 -14.29 31.71
CA ASN A 346 3.16 -13.17 32.51
C ASN A 346 1.80 -12.63 31.99
N ILE A 347 0.81 -13.52 31.89
CA ILE A 347 -0.51 -13.21 31.25
C ILE A 347 -1.19 -12.02 31.92
N ILE A 348 -1.18 -11.92 33.26
CA ILE A 348 -1.87 -10.84 34.01
C ILE A 348 -1.27 -9.48 33.62
N THR A 349 0.04 -9.36 33.66
CA THR A 349 0.77 -8.12 33.31
C THR A 349 0.60 -7.77 31.84
N ARG A 350 0.61 -8.80 30.96
CA ARG A 350 0.31 -8.63 29.53
C ARG A 350 -1.07 -8.03 29.29
N GLU A 351 -2.13 -8.58 29.91
CA GLU A 351 -3.49 -8.05 29.74
C GLU A 351 -3.63 -6.65 30.36
N GLU A 352 -2.95 -6.35 31.46
CA GLU A 352 -2.95 -5.00 32.04
C GLU A 352 -2.30 -3.98 31.09
N ILE A 353 -1.13 -4.29 30.50
CA ILE A 353 -0.51 -3.44 29.48
C ILE A 353 -1.45 -3.26 28.29
N ARG A 354 -2.12 -4.33 27.85
CA ARG A 354 -3.06 -4.30 26.75
C ARG A 354 -4.25 -3.38 26.98
N GLU A 355 -4.75 -3.30 28.19
CA GLU A 355 -5.80 -2.33 28.55
C GLU A 355 -5.28 -0.88 28.52
N TYR A 356 -4.05 -0.63 28.99
CA TYR A 356 -3.43 0.70 28.89
C TYR A 356 -3.09 1.12 27.45
N LEU A 357 -2.89 0.18 26.54
CA LEU A 357 -2.69 0.48 25.11
C LEU A 357 -3.98 0.83 24.37
N ASN A 358 -5.14 0.45 24.88
CA ASN A 358 -6.43 0.64 24.19
C ASN A 358 -6.79 2.12 23.91
N PRO A 359 -6.54 3.09 24.83
CA PRO A 359 -6.78 4.52 24.58
C PRO A 359 -5.66 5.23 23.81
N VAL A 360 -4.57 4.53 23.45
CA VAL A 360 -3.43 5.14 22.76
C VAL A 360 -3.77 5.35 21.28
N TYR A 361 -3.82 6.60 20.86
CA TYR A 361 -3.98 6.98 19.46
C TYR A 361 -2.68 6.76 18.67
N ASP A 362 -2.72 7.03 17.38
CA ASP A 362 -1.57 6.93 16.48
C ASP A 362 -0.56 8.07 16.74
N ILE A 363 0.36 7.83 17.66
CA ILE A 363 1.39 8.80 18.08
C ILE A 363 2.28 9.19 16.91
N GLU A 364 2.63 8.26 16.01
CA GLU A 364 3.48 8.53 14.84
C GLU A 364 2.80 9.55 13.91
N ARG A 365 1.54 9.32 13.54
CA ARG A 365 0.79 10.23 12.67
C ARG A 365 0.44 11.55 13.34
N LEU A 366 0.18 11.55 14.65
CA LEU A 366 0.00 12.78 15.41
C LEU A 366 1.29 13.61 15.46
N LEU A 367 2.43 12.97 15.69
CA LEU A 367 3.74 13.62 15.68
C LEU A 367 4.06 14.23 14.30
N ALA A 368 3.78 13.52 13.21
CA ALA A 368 3.93 14.08 11.88
C ALA A 368 3.09 15.36 11.70
N LYS A 369 1.81 15.38 12.09
CA LYS A 369 0.96 16.58 12.05
C LYS A 369 1.53 17.73 12.89
N ILE A 370 2.09 17.45 14.06
CA ILE A 370 2.72 18.43 14.95
C ILE A 370 3.91 19.05 14.22
N CYS A 371 4.82 18.25 13.67
CA CYS A 371 6.00 18.73 12.95
C CYS A 371 5.66 19.48 11.67
N TYR A 372 4.60 19.07 10.94
CA TYR A 372 4.08 19.79 9.78
C TYR A 372 3.33 21.09 10.11
N LYS A 373 3.20 21.42 11.39
CA LYS A 373 2.43 22.57 11.87
C LYS A 373 0.95 22.56 11.46
N SER A 374 0.44 21.40 11.09
CA SER A 374 -0.96 21.18 10.70
C SER A 374 -1.83 20.69 11.85
N ALA A 375 -1.23 20.27 12.97
CA ALA A 375 -1.94 19.83 14.16
C ALA A 375 -2.82 20.95 14.74
N ASN A 376 -4.06 20.62 15.05
CA ASN A 376 -5.03 21.45 15.71
C ASN A 376 -5.06 21.18 17.23
N PRO A 377 -5.79 21.98 18.05
CA PRO A 377 -5.83 21.77 19.50
C PRO A 377 -6.34 20.37 19.93
N ARG A 378 -7.25 19.76 19.18
CA ARG A 378 -7.74 18.39 19.48
C ARG A 378 -6.71 17.32 19.15
N ASP A 379 -5.86 17.54 18.14
CA ASP A 379 -4.73 16.61 17.87
C ASP A 379 -3.75 16.61 19.04
N LEU A 380 -3.47 17.77 19.67
CA LEU A 380 -2.64 17.85 20.88
C LEU A 380 -3.31 17.18 22.10
N LEU A 381 -4.62 17.33 22.25
CA LEU A 381 -5.36 16.61 23.32
C LEU A 381 -5.37 15.09 23.07
N ALA A 382 -5.52 14.64 21.84
CA ALA A 382 -5.43 13.21 21.47
C ALA A 382 -4.03 12.67 21.75
N PHE A 383 -2.98 13.46 21.46
CA PHE A 383 -1.60 13.13 21.80
C PHE A 383 -1.41 13.05 23.32
N MET A 384 -1.90 14.03 24.07
CA MET A 384 -1.86 14.04 25.55
C MET A 384 -2.54 12.81 26.13
N ASN A 385 -3.76 12.48 25.69
CA ASN A 385 -4.49 11.29 26.15
C ASN A 385 -3.75 9.99 25.83
N SER A 386 -3.01 9.96 24.72
CA SER A 386 -2.20 8.79 24.33
C SER A 386 -1.01 8.56 25.27
N ILE A 387 -0.41 9.63 25.80
CA ILE A 387 0.76 9.54 26.67
C ILE A 387 0.40 9.48 28.16
N GLU A 388 -0.86 9.65 28.52
CA GLU A 388 -1.35 9.60 29.90
C GLU A 388 -1.03 8.29 30.62
N PHE A 389 -1.15 7.17 29.89
CA PHE A 389 -0.98 5.82 30.46
C PHE A 389 0.45 5.27 30.34
N LEU A 390 1.35 6.00 29.70
CA LEU A 390 2.73 5.56 29.49
C LEU A 390 3.50 5.30 30.81
N PRO A 391 3.34 6.10 31.87
CA PRO A 391 3.97 5.79 33.16
C PRO A 391 3.52 4.44 33.76
N ALA A 392 2.24 4.08 33.60
CA ALA A 392 1.72 2.80 34.07
C ALA A 392 2.35 1.64 33.27
N ILE A 393 2.36 1.73 31.94
CA ILE A 393 3.02 0.73 31.07
C ILE A 393 4.49 0.59 31.46
N LYS A 394 5.21 1.70 31.60
CA LYS A 394 6.65 1.71 31.96
C LYS A 394 6.93 0.99 33.28
N SER A 395 6.02 1.10 34.24
CA SER A 395 6.19 0.44 35.56
C SER A 395 6.06 -1.08 35.50
N LEU A 396 5.37 -1.62 34.49
CA LEU A 396 5.12 -3.04 34.27
C LEU A 396 6.20 -3.72 33.41
N LEU A 397 6.87 -2.98 32.53
CA LEU A 397 7.87 -3.54 31.63
C LEU A 397 9.05 -4.26 32.33
N PRO A 398 9.54 -3.85 33.52
CA PRO A 398 10.61 -4.57 34.22
C PRO A 398 10.25 -6.00 34.67
N GLU A 399 9.01 -6.42 34.60
CA GLU A 399 8.59 -7.80 34.90
C GLU A 399 9.00 -8.80 33.82
N PHE A 400 9.36 -8.31 32.62
CA PHE A 400 9.79 -9.11 31.48
C PHE A 400 11.31 -9.15 31.39
N GLY A 401 11.86 -10.32 31.05
CA GLY A 401 13.30 -10.58 31.05
C GLY A 401 13.92 -10.88 29.70
N SER A 402 13.12 -10.99 28.63
CA SER A 402 13.66 -11.19 27.29
C SER A 402 14.43 -9.97 26.80
N GLU A 403 15.56 -10.18 26.12
CA GLU A 403 16.46 -9.11 25.63
C GLU A 403 15.70 -8.04 24.85
N LEU A 404 14.87 -8.46 23.90
CA LEU A 404 14.11 -7.55 23.05
C LEU A 404 13.12 -6.66 23.85
N LEU A 405 12.48 -7.20 24.89
CA LEU A 405 11.58 -6.42 25.74
C LEU A 405 12.36 -5.48 26.68
N CYS A 406 13.56 -5.88 27.10
CA CYS A 406 14.47 -4.99 27.82
C CYS A 406 14.91 -3.80 26.96
N ASP A 407 15.26 -4.04 25.67
CA ASP A 407 15.58 -2.97 24.72
C ASP A 407 14.40 -2.00 24.52
N TYR A 408 13.19 -2.53 24.38
CA TYR A 408 12.00 -1.68 24.29
C TYR A 408 11.77 -0.89 25.59
N ASN A 409 12.01 -1.49 26.73
CA ASN A 409 11.92 -0.79 28.00
C ASN A 409 12.94 0.37 28.09
N GLU A 410 14.17 0.18 27.62
CA GLU A 410 15.18 1.26 27.58
C GLU A 410 14.78 2.40 26.63
N MET A 411 14.19 2.06 25.49
CA MET A 411 13.71 3.05 24.49
C MET A 411 12.47 3.82 24.96
N PHE A 412 11.72 3.27 25.89
CA PHE A 412 10.41 3.78 26.32
C PHE A 412 10.56 4.94 27.30
N ASP A 413 10.14 6.12 26.89
CA ASP A 413 10.05 7.33 27.72
C ASP A 413 8.58 7.58 28.12
N THR A 414 8.33 7.99 29.35
CA THR A 414 6.98 8.27 29.84
C THR A 414 6.38 9.56 29.30
N LEU A 415 7.20 10.48 28.78
CA LEU A 415 6.82 11.79 28.24
C LEU A 415 5.95 12.63 29.19
N SER A 416 6.11 12.42 30.52
CA SER A 416 5.28 13.06 31.56
C SER A 416 5.43 14.58 31.55
N ASP A 417 6.62 15.09 31.23
CA ASP A 417 6.87 16.53 31.07
C ASP A 417 6.05 17.16 29.93
N ILE A 418 5.87 16.43 28.82
CA ILE A 418 5.06 16.87 27.67
C ILE A 418 3.58 16.79 28.04
N TYR A 419 3.16 15.72 28.71
CA TYR A 419 1.79 15.61 29.24
C TYR A 419 1.42 16.82 30.09
N GLU A 420 2.24 17.15 31.11
CA GLU A 420 2.00 18.29 32.00
C GLU A 420 1.96 19.63 31.24
N LYS A 421 2.82 19.83 30.24
CA LYS A 421 2.82 21.05 29.43
C LYS A 421 1.50 21.23 28.69
N ILE A 422 1.01 20.16 28.02
CA ILE A 422 -0.23 20.21 27.26
C ILE A 422 -1.44 20.37 28.21
N ASP A 423 -1.48 19.58 29.30
CA ASP A 423 -2.58 19.64 30.28
C ASP A 423 -2.71 21.04 30.88
N ARG A 424 -1.60 21.69 31.23
CA ARG A 424 -1.63 23.04 31.77
C ARG A 424 -2.09 24.10 30.77
N ALA A 425 -1.77 23.90 29.46
CA ALA A 425 -1.98 24.91 28.44
C ALA A 425 -3.33 24.82 27.75
N ILE A 426 -3.73 23.61 27.33
CA ILE A 426 -4.85 23.42 26.40
C ILE A 426 -6.17 23.18 27.13
N PHE A 427 -7.21 23.88 26.69
CA PHE A 427 -8.55 23.72 27.22
C PHE A 427 -9.13 22.35 26.83
N PRO A 428 -9.72 21.55 27.74
CA PRO A 428 -10.20 20.20 27.47
C PRO A 428 -11.25 20.11 26.35
N GLU A 429 -12.07 21.15 26.21
CA GLU A 429 -13.10 21.24 25.17
C GLU A 429 -12.67 22.20 24.04
N ALA A 430 -11.37 22.22 23.72
CA ALA A 430 -10.86 23.10 22.66
C ALA A 430 -11.54 22.82 21.32
N PRO A 431 -11.81 23.86 20.51
CA PRO A 431 -12.42 23.72 19.19
C PRO A 431 -11.43 23.08 18.19
N LEU A 432 -11.95 22.62 17.05
CA LEU A 432 -11.12 22.16 15.94
C LEU A 432 -10.33 23.31 15.30
N SER A 433 -10.98 24.46 15.14
CA SER A 433 -10.37 25.61 14.47
C SER A 433 -9.71 26.55 15.48
N VAL A 434 -8.43 26.79 15.28
CA VAL A 434 -7.66 27.78 16.09
C VAL A 434 -8.25 29.19 16.00
N ARG A 435 -9.05 29.50 14.97
CA ARG A 435 -9.69 30.83 14.77
C ARG A 435 -10.94 31.04 15.63
N GLU A 436 -11.45 30.00 16.26
CA GLU A 436 -12.64 30.09 17.12
C GLU A 436 -12.31 30.64 18.52
N GLY A 437 -11.03 30.59 18.91
CA GLY A 437 -10.60 30.93 20.28
C GLY A 437 -10.96 29.86 21.31
N ARG A 438 -10.77 30.13 22.59
CA ARG A 438 -10.95 29.21 23.72
C ARG A 438 -10.06 27.94 23.64
N ILE A 439 -8.78 28.18 23.21
CA ILE A 439 -7.78 27.12 23.11
C ILE A 439 -7.03 26.94 24.42
N ILE A 440 -6.67 28.03 25.06
CA ILE A 440 -5.79 28.08 26.24
C ILE A 440 -6.59 28.03 27.51
N LYS A 441 -6.17 27.25 28.51
CA LYS A 441 -6.77 27.18 29.84
C LYS A 441 -6.67 28.51 30.59
N GLU A 442 -7.62 28.75 31.46
CA GLU A 442 -7.59 29.87 32.42
C GLU A 442 -6.44 29.65 33.41
N GLY A 443 -5.71 30.73 33.71
CA GLY A 443 -4.56 30.72 34.62
C GLY A 443 -3.23 30.33 33.93
N TYR A 444 -3.23 29.97 32.64
CA TYR A 444 -1.99 29.67 31.93
C TYR A 444 -1.21 30.93 31.52
N ASN A 445 -1.91 32.01 31.15
CA ASN A 445 -1.31 33.29 30.78
C ASN A 445 -2.14 34.47 31.27
N GLU A 446 -1.51 35.39 32.06
CA GLU A 446 -2.18 36.51 32.68
C GLU A 446 -2.80 37.49 31.65
N GLU A 447 -2.17 37.68 30.50
CA GLU A 447 -2.70 38.60 29.45
C GLU A 447 -3.94 37.98 28.78
N ILE A 448 -3.98 36.67 28.56
CA ILE A 448 -5.19 35.97 28.07
C ILE A 448 -6.33 36.14 29.05
N ASP A 449 -6.09 35.94 30.35
CA ASP A 449 -7.13 36.05 31.37
C ASP A 449 -7.63 37.50 31.50
N ARG A 450 -6.75 38.47 31.34
CA ARG A 450 -7.10 39.89 31.30
C ARG A 450 -7.98 40.24 30.08
N LEU A 451 -7.57 39.77 28.89
CA LEU A 451 -8.33 40.00 27.63
C LEU A 451 -9.70 39.29 27.69
N ARG A 452 -9.77 38.13 28.28
CA ARG A 452 -10.99 37.33 28.43
C ARG A 452 -11.97 38.04 29.38
N ARG A 453 -11.46 38.57 30.49
CA ARG A 453 -12.24 39.43 31.42
C ARG A 453 -12.74 40.69 30.72
N ALA A 454 -11.88 41.43 30.01
CA ALA A 454 -12.26 42.63 29.29
C ALA A 454 -13.35 42.37 28.22
N SER A 455 -13.27 41.23 27.53
CA SER A 455 -14.31 40.83 26.56
C SER A 455 -15.64 40.49 27.26
N THR A 456 -15.60 39.88 28.45
CA THR A 456 -16.80 39.53 29.23
C THR A 456 -17.42 40.76 29.90
N GLU A 457 -16.60 41.62 30.51
CA GLU A 457 -17.03 42.89 31.10
C GLU A 457 -17.63 43.80 30.04
N GLY A 458 -17.01 43.89 28.85
CA GLY A 458 -17.55 44.65 27.73
C GLY A 458 -18.95 44.16 27.30
N LYS A 459 -19.22 42.88 27.31
CA LYS A 459 -20.59 42.31 27.04
C LYS A 459 -21.58 42.69 28.16
N THR A 460 -21.14 42.72 29.39
CA THR A 460 -21.97 43.17 30.51
C THR A 460 -22.29 44.65 30.39
N LEU A 461 -21.32 45.49 30.04
CA LEU A 461 -21.52 46.90 29.79
C LEU A 461 -22.50 47.17 28.63
N VAL A 462 -22.45 46.35 27.56
CA VAL A 462 -23.44 46.41 26.47
C VAL A 462 -24.85 46.08 26.96
N SER A 463 -24.99 45.10 27.86
CA SER A 463 -26.28 44.73 28.46
C SER A 463 -26.81 45.79 29.41
N GLU A 464 -25.92 46.45 30.16
CA GLU A 464 -26.24 47.58 31.02
C GLU A 464 -26.68 48.78 30.18
N LEU A 465 -25.94 49.10 29.10
CA LEU A 465 -26.31 50.10 28.14
C LEU A 465 -27.70 49.86 27.51
N GLU A 466 -28.01 48.58 27.20
CA GLU A 466 -29.33 48.22 26.69
C GLU A 466 -30.45 48.58 27.70
N ASN A 467 -30.21 48.31 28.97
CA ASN A 467 -31.19 48.66 30.03
C ASN A 467 -31.25 50.18 30.28
N GLU A 468 -30.10 50.84 30.36
CA GLU A 468 -30.04 52.33 30.47
C GLU A 468 -30.79 53.01 29.32
N GLU A 469 -30.56 52.55 28.08
CA GLU A 469 -31.23 53.14 26.93
C GLU A 469 -32.71 52.80 26.84
N LYS A 470 -33.15 51.64 27.36
CA LYS A 470 -34.58 51.35 27.53
C LYS A 470 -35.25 52.28 28.53
N GLU A 471 -34.59 52.54 29.64
CA GLU A 471 -35.09 53.48 30.67
C GLU A 471 -35.09 54.93 30.17
N ARG A 472 -34.02 55.37 29.52
CA ARG A 472 -33.89 56.73 28.99
C ARG A 472 -34.89 57.05 27.92
N THR A 473 -35.14 56.10 26.98
CA THR A 473 -36.00 56.30 25.82
C THR A 473 -37.44 55.85 26.02
N GLY A 474 -37.71 55.03 27.03
CA GLY A 474 -39.01 54.38 27.24
C GLY A 474 -39.37 53.30 26.19
N ILE A 475 -38.44 52.93 25.31
CA ILE A 475 -38.62 51.93 24.26
C ILE A 475 -38.45 50.54 24.83
N LYS A 476 -39.54 49.89 25.23
CA LYS A 476 -39.52 48.55 25.89
C LYS A 476 -38.93 47.43 25.02
N ASN A 477 -39.05 47.51 23.68
CA ASN A 477 -38.65 46.50 22.74
C ASN A 477 -37.23 46.76 22.15
N LEU A 478 -36.52 47.74 22.64
CA LEU A 478 -35.11 47.98 22.27
C LEU A 478 -34.27 46.75 22.58
N LYS A 479 -33.42 46.34 21.65
CA LYS A 479 -32.41 45.30 21.83
C LYS A 479 -31.10 45.70 21.19
N ILE A 480 -30.01 45.50 21.90
CA ILE A 480 -28.68 45.59 21.30
C ILE A 480 -28.31 44.24 20.76
N LYS A 481 -28.00 44.17 19.45
CA LYS A 481 -27.63 42.95 18.74
C LYS A 481 -26.30 43.16 18.02
N TYR A 482 -25.64 42.06 17.67
CA TYR A 482 -24.42 42.04 16.91
C TYR A 482 -24.65 41.42 15.53
N ASN A 483 -23.98 42.02 14.53
CA ASN A 483 -23.94 41.46 13.17
C ASN A 483 -22.51 41.60 12.63
N LYS A 484 -21.97 40.57 11.99
CA LYS A 484 -20.60 40.57 11.44
C LYS A 484 -20.28 41.72 10.49
N VAL A 485 -21.30 42.25 9.75
CA VAL A 485 -21.11 43.32 8.76
C VAL A 485 -21.21 44.72 9.39
N PHE A 486 -22.11 44.90 10.38
CA PHE A 486 -22.43 46.24 10.93
C PHE A 486 -21.93 46.41 12.37
N GLY A 487 -21.43 45.36 13.01
CA GLY A 487 -21.02 45.43 14.39
C GLY A 487 -22.21 45.37 15.37
N TYR A 488 -22.06 45.97 16.54
CA TYR A 488 -23.15 46.14 17.47
C TYR A 488 -24.10 47.25 17.04
N TYR A 489 -25.39 47.01 17.15
CA TYR A 489 -26.44 47.96 16.81
C TYR A 489 -27.64 47.85 17.74
N ILE A 490 -28.32 48.96 17.95
CA ILE A 490 -29.59 49.07 18.64
C ILE A 490 -30.70 48.82 17.61
N GLU A 491 -31.53 47.79 17.83
CA GLU A 491 -32.69 47.48 16.99
C GLU A 491 -33.97 47.96 17.64
N VAL A 492 -34.68 48.83 16.95
CA VAL A 492 -35.97 49.45 17.38
C VAL A 492 -37.04 49.07 16.38
N THR A 493 -38.15 48.54 16.82
CA THR A 493 -39.30 48.24 15.95
C THR A 493 -39.96 49.53 15.45
N ASN A 494 -40.53 49.49 14.25
CA ASN A 494 -41.12 50.65 13.60
C ASN A 494 -42.21 51.35 14.44
N SER A 495 -42.83 50.67 15.40
CA SER A 495 -43.81 51.20 16.33
C SER A 495 -43.27 52.25 17.33
N TYR A 496 -41.96 52.28 17.53
CA TYR A 496 -41.28 53.16 18.47
C TYR A 496 -40.28 54.13 17.80
N LYS A 497 -40.34 54.26 16.49
CA LYS A 497 -39.35 55.04 15.73
C LYS A 497 -39.43 56.52 16.06
N ASP A 498 -40.59 57.06 16.43
CA ASP A 498 -40.78 58.48 16.77
C ASP A 498 -40.24 58.81 18.19
N MET A 499 -39.86 57.80 18.96
CA MET A 499 -39.29 57.94 20.31
C MET A 499 -37.74 57.81 20.28
N VAL A 500 -37.16 57.61 19.12
CA VAL A 500 -35.70 57.47 18.96
C VAL A 500 -35.05 58.86 19.18
N PRO A 501 -34.02 58.97 20.07
CA PRO A 501 -33.32 60.24 20.30
C PRO A 501 -32.52 60.72 19.08
N ASP A 502 -32.37 62.01 18.96
CA ASP A 502 -31.63 62.65 17.86
C ASP A 502 -30.12 62.33 17.89
N ASP A 503 -29.58 61.92 19.01
CA ASP A 503 -28.15 61.54 19.16
C ASP A 503 -27.83 60.14 18.61
N TRP A 504 -28.86 59.38 18.17
CA TRP A 504 -28.66 58.09 17.54
C TRP A 504 -28.48 58.22 16.03
N THR A 505 -27.44 57.57 15.51
CA THR A 505 -27.20 57.51 14.06
C THR A 505 -27.83 56.29 13.44
N ARG A 506 -28.78 56.49 12.51
CA ARG A 506 -29.44 55.41 11.77
C ARG A 506 -28.47 54.76 10.78
N LYS A 507 -28.35 53.42 10.84
CA LYS A 507 -27.49 52.61 9.96
C LYS A 507 -28.23 51.84 8.89
N GLN A 508 -29.40 51.30 9.23
CA GLN A 508 -30.17 50.46 8.29
C GLN A 508 -31.67 50.52 8.64
N THR A 509 -32.49 50.57 7.60
CA THR A 509 -33.96 50.40 7.70
C THR A 509 -34.33 49.02 7.23
N LEU A 510 -35.10 48.29 8.04
CA LEU A 510 -35.64 46.97 7.74
C LEU A 510 -37.17 47.09 7.61
N THR A 511 -37.82 46.05 7.10
CA THR A 511 -39.28 46.04 6.92
C THR A 511 -40.07 46.30 8.23
N ASN A 512 -39.58 45.79 9.36
CA ASN A 512 -40.29 45.86 10.65
C ASN A 512 -39.49 46.54 11.77
N ALA A 513 -38.27 47.03 11.50
CA ALA A 513 -37.40 47.67 12.50
C ALA A 513 -36.38 48.58 11.84
N GLU A 514 -35.81 49.49 12.62
CA GLU A 514 -34.66 50.31 12.24
C GLU A 514 -33.47 50.01 13.15
N ARG A 515 -32.26 50.16 12.60
CA ARG A 515 -31.01 49.86 13.30
C ARG A 515 -30.23 51.17 13.48
N TYR A 516 -29.79 51.38 14.72
CA TYR A 516 -29.10 52.60 15.13
C TYR A 516 -27.78 52.28 15.82
N ILE A 517 -26.88 53.27 15.85
CA ILE A 517 -25.64 53.21 16.63
C ILE A 517 -25.53 54.50 17.46
N THR A 518 -24.85 54.39 18.62
CA THR A 518 -24.46 55.51 19.45
C THR A 518 -22.94 55.54 19.61
N PRO A 519 -22.34 56.72 19.90
CA PRO A 519 -20.91 56.82 20.14
C PRO A 519 -20.46 55.89 21.29
N ARG A 520 -21.21 55.82 22.37
CA ARG A 520 -20.93 54.95 23.51
C ARG A 520 -20.99 53.47 23.16
N LEU A 521 -21.95 53.05 22.35
CA LEU A 521 -22.03 51.66 21.84
C LEU A 521 -20.82 51.35 20.95
N LYS A 522 -20.36 52.34 20.18
CA LYS A 522 -19.17 52.18 19.31
C LYS A 522 -17.88 52.06 20.10
N GLU A 523 -17.76 52.78 21.25
CA GLU A 523 -16.63 52.62 22.18
C GLU A 523 -16.59 51.22 22.78
N PHE A 524 -17.73 50.72 23.26
CA PHE A 524 -17.82 49.37 23.79
C PHE A 524 -17.53 48.31 22.70
N GLU A 525 -18.04 48.50 21.50
CA GLU A 525 -17.73 47.63 20.37
C GLU A 525 -16.23 47.54 20.10
N ASN A 526 -15.55 48.69 20.02
CA ASN A 526 -14.10 48.72 19.79
C ASN A 526 -13.32 48.02 20.91
N MET A 527 -13.75 48.20 22.17
CA MET A 527 -13.15 47.51 23.30
C MET A 527 -13.33 45.98 23.20
N ILE A 528 -14.55 45.52 22.93
CA ILE A 528 -14.88 44.10 22.89
C ILE A 528 -14.18 43.42 21.69
N LEU A 529 -14.32 44.01 20.49
CA LEU A 529 -13.76 43.40 19.27
C LEU A 529 -12.24 43.46 19.27
N GLY A 530 -11.63 44.55 19.75
CA GLY A 530 -10.19 44.67 19.91
C GLY A 530 -9.62 43.66 20.92
N ALA A 531 -10.31 43.47 22.06
CA ALA A 531 -9.91 42.47 23.05
C ALA A 531 -10.07 41.04 22.49
N GLN A 532 -11.14 40.77 21.75
CA GLN A 532 -11.40 39.45 21.17
C GLN A 532 -10.42 39.10 20.04
N GLU A 533 -10.10 40.04 19.15
CA GLU A 533 -9.12 39.85 18.07
C GLU A 533 -7.73 39.59 18.65
N ARG A 534 -7.33 40.39 19.64
CA ARG A 534 -6.06 40.20 20.37
C ARG A 534 -6.00 38.87 21.11
N LEU A 535 -7.11 38.49 21.77
CA LEU A 535 -7.23 37.21 22.48
C LEU A 535 -6.99 36.02 21.54
N VAL A 536 -7.68 35.95 20.42
CA VAL A 536 -7.54 34.85 19.42
C VAL A 536 -6.12 34.81 18.86
N THR A 537 -5.52 35.96 18.59
CA THR A 537 -4.14 36.04 18.09
C THR A 537 -3.15 35.49 19.12
N LEU A 538 -3.26 35.93 20.39
CA LEU A 538 -2.37 35.48 21.46
C LEU A 538 -2.56 34.01 21.80
N GLU A 539 -3.81 33.50 21.82
CA GLU A 539 -4.08 32.07 21.96
C GLU A 539 -3.44 31.25 20.84
N TYR A 540 -3.47 31.72 19.60
CA TYR A 540 -2.81 31.08 18.46
C TYR A 540 -1.27 31.10 18.60
N GLU A 541 -0.68 32.21 19.03
CA GLU A 541 0.77 32.34 19.23
C GLU A 541 1.26 31.37 20.31
N LEU A 542 0.56 31.28 21.45
CA LEU A 542 0.91 30.35 22.53
C LEU A 542 0.70 28.91 22.14
N PHE A 543 -0.38 28.60 21.44
CA PHE A 543 -0.63 27.24 20.90
C PHE A 543 0.48 26.84 19.91
N SER A 544 0.87 27.73 19.02
CA SER A 544 1.93 27.46 18.03
C SER A 544 3.27 27.26 18.71
N GLY A 545 3.59 28.05 19.74
CA GLY A 545 4.81 27.87 20.54
C GLY A 545 4.86 26.53 21.25
N LEU A 546 3.75 26.12 21.89
CA LEU A 546 3.65 24.81 22.53
C LEU A 546 3.81 23.65 21.53
N ARG A 547 3.18 23.76 20.35
CA ARG A 547 3.31 22.77 19.28
C ARG A 547 4.77 22.66 18.79
N ASP A 548 5.44 23.78 18.60
CA ASP A 548 6.83 23.83 18.14
C ASP A 548 7.78 23.26 19.24
N GLU A 549 7.54 23.52 20.54
CA GLU A 549 8.26 22.89 21.65
C GLU A 549 8.10 21.35 21.67
N ILE A 550 6.91 20.83 21.38
CA ILE A 550 6.66 19.38 21.29
C ILE A 550 7.39 18.79 20.07
N ALA A 551 7.41 19.52 18.95
CA ALA A 551 8.12 19.10 17.73
C ALA A 551 9.65 18.96 17.98
N ASP A 552 10.23 19.78 18.86
CA ASP A 552 11.66 19.68 19.20
C ASP A 552 12.00 18.37 19.93
N GLU A 553 11.04 17.73 20.60
CA GLU A 553 11.20 16.46 21.33
C GLU A 553 10.95 15.20 20.44
N ILE A 554 10.93 15.38 19.14
CA ILE A 554 10.58 14.33 18.15
C ILE A 554 11.36 13.02 18.36
N VAL A 555 12.64 13.06 18.67
CA VAL A 555 13.48 11.86 18.83
C VAL A 555 13.02 10.99 20.00
N ARG A 556 12.66 11.59 21.13
CA ARG A 556 12.14 10.90 22.32
C ARG A 556 10.78 10.28 22.01
N ILE A 557 9.88 11.08 21.44
CA ILE A 557 8.51 10.66 21.10
C ILE A 557 8.55 9.50 20.08
N SER A 558 9.37 9.60 19.02
CA SER A 558 9.49 8.57 18.00
C SER A 558 10.06 7.26 18.55
N LYS A 559 11.03 7.30 19.48
CA LYS A 559 11.56 6.09 20.13
C LYS A 559 10.47 5.40 20.95
N THR A 560 9.72 6.17 21.73
CA THR A 560 8.61 5.65 22.55
C THR A 560 7.51 5.06 21.66
N ALA A 561 7.13 5.72 20.57
CA ALA A 561 6.14 5.19 19.62
C ALA A 561 6.57 3.84 19.02
N LYS A 562 7.85 3.68 18.65
CA LYS A 562 8.40 2.41 18.17
C LYS A 562 8.39 1.31 19.25
N ALA A 563 8.70 1.66 20.50
CA ALA A 563 8.62 0.71 21.61
C ALA A 563 7.17 0.26 21.85
N ILE A 564 6.21 1.18 21.83
CA ILE A 564 4.78 0.88 21.93
C ILE A 564 4.34 -0.05 20.80
N ALA A 565 4.71 0.25 19.55
CA ALA A 565 4.38 -0.59 18.39
C ALA A 565 4.92 -2.02 18.53
N GLY A 566 6.18 -2.16 19.01
CA GLY A 566 6.80 -3.46 19.25
C GLY A 566 6.09 -4.26 20.35
N ILE A 567 5.86 -3.65 21.49
CA ILE A 567 5.17 -4.25 22.64
C ILE A 567 3.77 -4.72 22.20
N ASP A 568 3.00 -3.88 21.54
CA ASP A 568 1.63 -4.19 21.08
C ASP A 568 1.62 -5.34 20.04
N ALA A 569 2.57 -5.35 19.09
CA ALA A 569 2.69 -6.41 18.09
C ALA A 569 3.00 -7.77 18.74
N PHE A 570 3.93 -7.82 19.71
CA PHE A 570 4.26 -9.07 20.41
C PHE A 570 3.16 -9.51 21.38
N ILE A 571 2.48 -8.59 22.03
CA ILE A 571 1.27 -8.90 22.81
C ILE A 571 0.21 -9.51 21.90
N SER A 572 -0.02 -8.97 20.72
CA SER A 572 -0.96 -9.51 19.74
C SER A 572 -0.63 -10.97 19.40
N LEU A 573 0.63 -11.27 19.07
CA LEU A 573 1.08 -12.63 18.77
C LEU A 573 0.96 -13.57 19.98
N SER A 574 1.24 -13.08 21.19
CA SER A 574 1.10 -13.81 22.47
C SER A 574 -0.37 -14.16 22.73
N VAL A 575 -1.28 -13.21 22.60
CA VAL A 575 -2.73 -13.42 22.77
C VAL A 575 -3.27 -14.45 21.79
N VAL A 576 -2.84 -14.37 20.53
CA VAL A 576 -3.23 -15.36 19.50
C VAL A 576 -2.66 -16.74 19.83
N ALA A 577 -1.40 -16.81 20.24
CA ALA A 577 -0.77 -18.09 20.60
C ALA A 577 -1.53 -18.81 21.74
N GLU A 578 -1.98 -18.06 22.74
CA GLU A 578 -2.78 -18.62 23.83
C GLU A 578 -4.19 -19.02 23.36
N SER A 579 -4.91 -18.09 22.71
CA SER A 579 -6.32 -18.31 22.35
C SER A 579 -6.53 -19.41 21.30
N GLU A 580 -5.57 -19.59 20.38
CA GLU A 580 -5.64 -20.54 19.28
C GLU A 580 -4.77 -21.80 19.54
N ASN A 581 -4.19 -21.95 20.75
CA ASN A 581 -3.32 -23.06 21.14
C ASN A 581 -2.14 -23.28 20.15
N PHE A 582 -1.39 -22.20 19.87
CA PHE A 582 -0.17 -22.27 19.08
C PHE A 582 1.03 -22.63 19.96
N THR A 583 1.98 -23.33 19.39
CA THR A 583 3.20 -23.78 20.12
C THR A 583 4.42 -23.02 19.64
N ARG A 584 5.41 -22.85 20.52
CA ARG A 584 6.71 -22.29 20.16
C ARG A 584 7.45 -23.22 19.20
N PRO A 585 7.81 -22.79 17.99
CA PRO A 585 8.63 -23.58 17.08
C PRO A 585 10.10 -23.60 17.54
N GLN A 586 10.79 -24.69 17.22
CA GLN A 586 12.25 -24.77 17.25
C GLN A 586 12.79 -24.31 15.91
N ILE A 587 13.86 -23.51 15.90
CA ILE A 587 14.47 -23.02 14.67
C ILE A 587 15.81 -23.71 14.45
N ASN A 588 15.99 -24.33 13.28
CA ASN A 588 17.21 -25.02 12.91
C ASN A 588 17.83 -24.45 11.61
N GLU A 589 19.13 -24.69 11.43
CA GLU A 589 19.89 -24.33 10.24
C GLU A 589 20.20 -25.58 9.37
N GLU A 590 19.71 -26.75 9.78
CA GLU A 590 19.92 -28.03 9.08
C GLU A 590 18.97 -28.20 7.89
N GLY A 591 17.99 -27.31 7.75
CA GLY A 591 16.98 -27.33 6.70
C GLY A 591 15.90 -28.38 6.90
N ILE A 592 15.70 -28.86 8.13
CA ILE A 592 14.65 -29.82 8.48
C ILE A 592 13.34 -29.06 8.74
N VAL A 593 12.25 -29.52 8.16
CA VAL A 593 10.88 -29.09 8.47
C VAL A 593 10.13 -30.28 9.03
N ASP A 594 9.95 -30.35 10.36
CA ASP A 594 9.21 -31.38 11.07
C ASP A 594 8.06 -30.75 11.85
N ILE A 595 6.83 -30.98 11.37
CA ILE A 595 5.60 -30.44 11.92
C ILE A 595 4.71 -31.61 12.35
N LYS A 596 4.25 -31.62 13.59
CA LYS A 596 3.28 -32.61 14.10
C LYS A 596 1.95 -31.91 14.38
N ASP A 597 0.87 -32.59 13.98
CA ASP A 597 -0.50 -32.09 14.13
C ASP A 597 -0.69 -30.67 13.63
N GLY A 598 -0.09 -30.35 12.48
CA GLY A 598 -0.20 -29.02 11.85
C GLY A 598 -1.64 -28.69 11.49
N ARG A 599 -2.02 -27.44 11.66
CA ARG A 599 -3.36 -26.87 11.38
C ARG A 599 -3.24 -25.65 10.48
N HIS A 600 -4.27 -25.40 9.69
CA HIS A 600 -4.31 -24.17 8.87
C HIS A 600 -5.00 -23.08 9.67
N PRO A 601 -4.30 -22.02 10.13
CA PRO A 601 -4.82 -21.09 11.13
C PRO A 601 -6.07 -20.33 10.64
N VAL A 602 -6.13 -19.98 9.37
CA VAL A 602 -7.25 -19.27 8.78
C VAL A 602 -8.46 -20.19 8.61
N VAL A 603 -8.25 -21.39 8.03
CA VAL A 603 -9.35 -22.33 7.77
C VAL A 603 -9.95 -22.82 9.08
N GLU A 604 -9.12 -23.16 10.06
CA GLU A 604 -9.56 -23.58 11.39
C GLU A 604 -10.43 -22.51 12.05
N LYS A 605 -9.99 -21.26 12.03
CA LYS A 605 -10.73 -20.13 12.59
C LYS A 605 -12.05 -19.86 11.86
N MET A 606 -12.08 -20.03 10.54
CA MET A 606 -13.31 -19.88 9.75
C MET A 606 -14.31 -21.01 10.00
N MET A 607 -13.83 -22.20 10.38
CA MET A 607 -14.66 -23.34 10.77
C MET A 607 -15.19 -23.28 12.21
N GLY A 608 -14.77 -22.28 12.99
CA GLY A 608 -15.18 -22.12 14.39
C GLY A 608 -14.47 -23.04 15.38
N GLY A 609 -13.30 -23.58 15.00
CA GLY A 609 -12.43 -24.40 15.86
C GLY A 609 -12.76 -25.88 15.91
N ASP A 610 -13.99 -26.28 15.58
CA ASP A 610 -14.41 -27.67 15.63
C ASP A 610 -14.26 -28.40 14.29
N GLY A 611 -13.53 -29.52 14.28
CA GLY A 611 -13.50 -30.44 13.14
C GLY A 611 -12.38 -30.23 12.13
N PHE A 612 -11.38 -29.37 12.38
CA PHE A 612 -10.18 -29.32 11.53
C PHE A 612 -9.34 -30.61 11.72
N ILE A 613 -8.96 -31.24 10.60
CA ILE A 613 -8.15 -32.48 10.64
C ILE A 613 -6.68 -32.12 10.56
N VAL A 614 -5.96 -32.35 11.64
CA VAL A 614 -4.53 -32.11 11.79
C VAL A 614 -3.68 -33.02 10.90
N ASN A 615 -2.55 -32.52 10.39
CA ASN A 615 -1.65 -33.30 9.54
C ASN A 615 -0.19 -33.09 9.92
N ASP A 616 0.61 -34.14 9.78
CA ASP A 616 2.05 -34.10 9.96
C ASP A 616 2.73 -33.74 8.65
N THR A 617 3.89 -33.07 8.74
CA THR A 617 4.76 -32.76 7.59
C THR A 617 6.20 -33.03 7.99
N TYR A 618 6.92 -33.79 7.19
CA TYR A 618 8.37 -33.94 7.33
C TYR A 618 9.05 -33.73 5.98
N LEU A 619 10.02 -32.81 5.95
CA LEU A 619 10.89 -32.58 4.80
C LEU A 619 12.32 -32.36 5.30
N ASP A 620 13.28 -32.86 4.55
CA ASP A 620 14.71 -32.64 4.82
C ASP A 620 15.50 -32.42 3.52
N ASN A 621 16.78 -32.12 3.66
CA ASN A 621 17.67 -31.92 2.51
C ASN A 621 18.34 -33.22 2.01
N LYS A 622 17.92 -34.41 2.51
CA LYS A 622 18.56 -35.70 2.24
C LYS A 622 17.60 -36.69 1.60
N ASN A 623 16.74 -37.27 2.42
CA ASN A 623 15.92 -38.47 2.03
C ASN A 623 14.45 -38.10 1.76
N ASP A 624 13.94 -37.06 2.45
CA ASP A 624 12.54 -36.67 2.39
C ASP A 624 12.45 -35.21 1.82
N ARG A 625 13.02 -35.03 0.62
CA ARG A 625 13.08 -33.68 0.00
C ARG A 625 11.81 -33.33 -0.74
N ILE A 626 11.23 -34.28 -1.45
CA ILE A 626 10.03 -34.08 -2.26
C ILE A 626 8.95 -35.05 -1.78
N SER A 627 7.80 -34.49 -1.45
CA SER A 627 6.59 -35.25 -1.15
C SER A 627 5.62 -35.13 -2.31
N ILE A 628 5.40 -36.21 -3.06
CA ILE A 628 4.37 -36.30 -4.10
C ILE A 628 3.06 -36.64 -3.42
N ILE A 629 2.05 -35.79 -3.56
CA ILE A 629 0.77 -35.90 -2.86
C ILE A 629 -0.34 -36.16 -3.90
N THR A 630 -0.90 -37.40 -3.86
CA THR A 630 -1.97 -37.80 -4.76
C THR A 630 -3.34 -37.76 -4.08
N GLY A 631 -4.40 -37.75 -4.86
CA GLY A 631 -5.79 -37.80 -4.37
C GLY A 631 -6.67 -36.72 -5.05
N PRO A 632 -7.99 -36.71 -4.81
CA PRO A 632 -8.93 -35.79 -5.47
C PRO A 632 -8.80 -34.37 -4.96
N ASN A 633 -9.18 -33.38 -5.80
CA ASN A 633 -8.99 -31.95 -5.53
C ASN A 633 -9.76 -31.44 -4.31
N MET A 634 -10.94 -31.96 -4.04
CA MET A 634 -11.77 -31.52 -2.91
C MET A 634 -11.36 -32.13 -1.56
N ALA A 635 -10.35 -32.99 -1.55
CA ALA A 635 -9.96 -33.72 -0.34
C ALA A 635 -9.03 -32.95 0.60
N GLY A 636 -8.51 -31.76 0.19
CA GLY A 636 -7.74 -30.85 1.06
C GLY A 636 -6.23 -30.83 0.80
N LYS A 637 -5.71 -31.34 -0.35
CA LYS A 637 -4.28 -31.28 -0.71
C LYS A 637 -3.72 -29.87 -0.67
N SER A 638 -4.35 -28.93 -1.39
CA SER A 638 -3.90 -27.53 -1.47
C SER A 638 -3.95 -26.83 -0.12
N THR A 639 -4.94 -27.16 0.72
CA THR A 639 -5.02 -26.63 2.10
C THR A 639 -3.85 -27.12 2.95
N TYR A 640 -3.51 -28.42 2.87
CA TYR A 640 -2.37 -29.00 3.57
C TYR A 640 -1.03 -28.37 3.14
N MET A 641 -0.82 -28.19 1.85
CA MET A 641 0.41 -27.57 1.37
C MET A 641 0.54 -26.08 1.78
N ARG A 642 -0.55 -25.31 1.66
CA ARG A 642 -0.59 -23.93 2.14
C ARG A 642 -0.38 -23.84 3.65
N GLN A 643 -0.98 -24.75 4.43
CA GLN A 643 -0.77 -24.88 5.87
C GLN A 643 0.73 -24.99 6.20
N THR A 644 1.45 -25.87 5.51
CA THR A 644 2.90 -26.06 5.73
C THR A 644 3.67 -24.78 5.42
N ALA A 645 3.39 -24.12 4.29
CA ALA A 645 4.03 -22.86 3.93
C ALA A 645 3.75 -21.74 4.96
N ILE A 646 2.50 -21.63 5.43
CA ILE A 646 2.10 -20.65 6.44
C ILE A 646 2.78 -20.94 7.79
N ILE A 647 2.90 -22.20 8.23
CA ILE A 647 3.59 -22.56 9.46
C ILE A 647 5.08 -22.18 9.38
N VAL A 648 5.75 -22.46 8.27
CA VAL A 648 7.14 -22.03 8.04
C VAL A 648 7.28 -20.51 8.06
N LEU A 649 6.39 -19.80 7.39
CA LEU A 649 6.37 -18.34 7.38
C LEU A 649 6.12 -17.79 8.78
N MET A 650 5.15 -18.31 9.53
CA MET A 650 4.87 -17.91 10.91
C MET A 650 6.06 -18.11 11.82
N ALA A 651 6.77 -19.23 11.70
CA ALA A 651 8.01 -19.47 12.46
C ALA A 651 9.06 -18.38 12.15
N GLN A 652 9.23 -18.00 10.88
CA GLN A 652 10.24 -17.01 10.46
C GLN A 652 9.84 -15.53 10.68
N ILE A 653 8.57 -15.23 10.92
CA ILE A 653 8.23 -13.91 11.47
C ILE A 653 8.49 -13.82 12.98
N GLY A 654 8.87 -14.93 13.63
CA GLY A 654 9.05 -15.03 15.07
C GLY A 654 7.73 -15.22 15.82
N SER A 655 6.73 -15.89 15.23
CA SER A 655 5.45 -16.24 15.86
C SER A 655 5.40 -17.68 16.31
N PHE A 656 4.59 -17.96 17.31
CA PHE A 656 4.18 -19.32 17.62
C PHE A 656 3.31 -19.87 16.47
N VAL A 657 3.26 -21.20 16.31
CA VAL A 657 2.68 -21.86 15.14
C VAL A 657 1.55 -22.82 15.51
N PRO A 658 0.56 -23.00 14.62
CA PRO A 658 -0.58 -23.90 14.84
C PRO A 658 -0.17 -25.38 14.63
N ALA A 659 0.52 -25.95 15.59
CA ALA A 659 0.98 -27.34 15.61
C ALA A 659 1.14 -27.82 17.05
N SER A 660 1.22 -29.16 17.29
CA SER A 660 1.58 -29.72 18.60
C SER A 660 3.10 -29.69 18.82
N PHE A 661 3.87 -29.76 17.73
CA PHE A 661 5.32 -29.65 17.69
C PHE A 661 5.74 -29.13 16.31
N ALA A 662 6.75 -28.24 16.28
CA ALA A 662 7.34 -27.78 15.05
C ALA A 662 8.85 -27.54 15.22
N ASN A 663 9.65 -28.14 14.32
CA ASN A 663 11.08 -27.85 14.17
C ASN A 663 11.31 -27.38 12.73
N ILE A 664 11.60 -26.08 12.56
CA ILE A 664 11.55 -25.41 11.27
C ILE A 664 12.96 -24.95 10.86
N GLY A 665 13.44 -25.51 9.76
CA GLY A 665 14.65 -25.07 9.08
C GLY A 665 14.42 -23.74 8.36
N ILE A 666 15.35 -22.80 8.52
CA ILE A 666 15.27 -21.51 7.87
C ILE A 666 15.18 -21.68 6.35
N CYS A 667 14.18 -21.07 5.75
CA CYS A 667 13.98 -21.00 4.31
C CYS A 667 14.34 -19.58 3.83
N ASP A 668 15.10 -19.49 2.74
CA ASP A 668 15.43 -18.23 2.09
C ASP A 668 14.25 -17.71 1.24
N ARG A 669 13.42 -18.62 0.72
CA ARG A 669 12.29 -18.31 -0.16
C ARG A 669 11.17 -19.32 0.00
N ILE A 670 9.95 -18.84 -0.16
CA ILE A 670 8.79 -19.71 -0.38
C ILE A 670 8.20 -19.36 -1.74
N PHE A 671 8.01 -20.38 -2.57
CA PHE A 671 7.31 -20.26 -3.84
C PHE A 671 6.05 -21.12 -3.84
N THR A 672 4.97 -20.52 -4.30
CA THR A 672 3.71 -21.25 -4.46
C THR A 672 3.18 -21.16 -5.87
N ARG A 673 2.84 -22.31 -6.44
CA ARG A 673 2.03 -22.42 -7.63
C ARG A 673 0.78 -23.21 -7.27
N VAL A 674 -0.35 -22.51 -7.09
CA VAL A 674 -1.62 -23.11 -6.66
C VAL A 674 -2.73 -22.59 -7.57
N GLY A 675 -3.41 -23.49 -8.28
CA GLY A 675 -4.60 -23.24 -9.12
C GLY A 675 -4.50 -22.05 -10.09
N ALA A 676 -4.95 -22.20 -11.32
CA ALA A 676 -5.04 -21.05 -12.23
C ALA A 676 -6.24 -20.18 -11.84
N SER A 677 -6.02 -18.90 -11.54
CA SER A 677 -7.05 -17.88 -11.79
C SER A 677 -6.96 -17.56 -13.27
N ASP A 678 -8.07 -17.70 -14.01
CA ASP A 678 -8.15 -17.22 -15.38
C ASP A 678 -7.89 -15.72 -15.41
N ASP A 679 -6.70 -15.33 -15.86
CA ASP A 679 -6.38 -13.93 -16.13
C ASP A 679 -6.80 -13.63 -17.59
N LEU A 680 -8.11 -13.47 -17.80
CA LEU A 680 -8.71 -13.12 -19.08
C LEU A 680 -8.21 -11.77 -19.62
N ALA A 681 -7.67 -10.92 -18.73
CA ALA A 681 -7.21 -9.59 -19.10
C ALA A 681 -5.88 -9.60 -19.85
N SER A 682 -4.98 -10.54 -19.51
CA SER A 682 -3.64 -10.64 -20.14
C SER A 682 -3.64 -11.30 -21.52
N GLY A 683 -4.77 -11.91 -21.94
CA GLY A 683 -4.88 -12.63 -23.21
C GLY A 683 -3.96 -13.86 -23.33
N GLN A 684 -3.28 -14.25 -22.25
CA GLN A 684 -2.43 -15.44 -22.19
C GLN A 684 -3.26 -16.68 -21.86
N SER A 685 -2.89 -17.83 -22.44
CA SER A 685 -3.53 -19.08 -22.04
C SER A 685 -3.15 -19.45 -20.60
N THR A 686 -4.07 -20.06 -19.86
CA THR A 686 -3.82 -20.55 -18.49
C THR A 686 -2.57 -21.42 -18.38
N PHE A 687 -2.27 -22.20 -19.43
CA PHE A 687 -1.06 -23.01 -19.50
C PHE A 687 0.21 -22.17 -19.65
N MET A 688 0.18 -21.08 -20.44
CA MET A 688 1.34 -20.18 -20.57
C MET A 688 1.65 -19.47 -19.25
N VAL A 689 0.63 -18.98 -18.56
CA VAL A 689 0.78 -18.39 -17.21
C VAL A 689 1.40 -19.40 -16.26
N GLU A 690 0.87 -20.63 -16.24
CA GLU A 690 1.40 -21.73 -15.44
C GLU A 690 2.89 -21.99 -15.71
N MET A 691 3.25 -22.13 -16.99
CA MET A 691 4.65 -22.40 -17.38
C MET A 691 5.59 -21.23 -17.06
N THR A 692 5.11 -20.02 -17.15
CA THR A 692 5.87 -18.81 -16.75
C THR A 692 6.13 -18.81 -15.26
N GLU A 693 5.14 -19.14 -14.43
CA GLU A 693 5.32 -19.26 -12.98
C GLU A 693 6.29 -20.39 -12.60
N VAL A 694 6.14 -21.57 -13.22
CA VAL A 694 7.05 -22.71 -13.00
C VAL A 694 8.48 -22.36 -13.43
N ALA A 695 8.66 -21.75 -14.60
CA ALA A 695 9.98 -21.30 -15.07
C ALA A 695 10.60 -20.29 -14.11
N ASN A 696 9.79 -19.37 -13.57
CA ASN A 696 10.21 -18.43 -12.56
C ASN A 696 10.72 -19.13 -11.29
N ILE A 697 9.97 -20.11 -10.78
CA ILE A 697 10.33 -20.90 -9.60
C ILE A 697 11.65 -21.63 -9.82
N LEU A 698 11.76 -22.37 -10.92
CA LEU A 698 12.95 -23.18 -11.22
C LEU A 698 14.23 -22.35 -11.42
N ARG A 699 14.12 -21.09 -11.89
CA ARG A 699 15.27 -20.19 -12.06
C ARG A 699 15.71 -19.50 -10.78
N ASN A 700 14.78 -19.23 -9.86
CA ASN A 700 15.05 -18.40 -8.70
C ASN A 700 15.07 -19.15 -7.36
N ALA A 701 14.57 -20.38 -7.31
CA ALA A 701 14.65 -21.21 -6.11
C ALA A 701 16.10 -21.65 -5.84
N THR A 702 16.39 -21.86 -4.56
CA THR A 702 17.67 -22.37 -4.05
C THR A 702 17.45 -23.70 -3.33
N LYS A 703 18.51 -24.36 -2.90
CA LYS A 703 18.42 -25.58 -2.08
C LYS A 703 17.73 -25.36 -0.72
N ASP A 704 17.72 -24.12 -0.24
CA ASP A 704 17.13 -23.75 1.05
C ASP A 704 15.69 -23.24 0.91
N SER A 705 15.15 -23.20 -0.32
CA SER A 705 13.78 -22.79 -0.60
C SER A 705 12.75 -23.88 -0.28
N LEU A 706 11.51 -23.46 -0.03
CA LEU A 706 10.32 -24.31 0.07
C LEU A 706 9.40 -24.08 -1.13
N LEU A 707 9.12 -25.15 -1.88
CA LEU A 707 8.27 -25.09 -3.07
C LEU A 707 6.93 -25.76 -2.80
N ILE A 708 5.85 -25.09 -3.15
CA ILE A 708 4.48 -25.58 -3.10
C ILE A 708 3.94 -25.61 -4.54
N LEU A 709 3.91 -26.80 -5.14
CA LEU A 709 3.53 -26.99 -6.53
C LEU A 709 2.23 -27.82 -6.61
N ASP A 710 1.17 -27.22 -7.10
CA ASP A 710 -0.16 -27.81 -7.18
C ASP A 710 -0.59 -27.95 -8.64
N GLU A 711 -0.82 -29.20 -9.06
CA GLU A 711 -1.37 -29.61 -10.35
C GLU A 711 -0.59 -29.06 -11.57
N ILE A 712 0.72 -29.19 -11.58
CA ILE A 712 1.56 -28.82 -12.73
C ILE A 712 1.26 -29.69 -13.95
N GLY A 713 1.10 -29.06 -15.13
CA GLY A 713 0.86 -29.75 -16.41
C GLY A 713 -0.61 -29.98 -16.72
N ARG A 714 -1.56 -29.46 -15.92
CA ARG A 714 -3.01 -29.69 -16.14
C ARG A 714 -3.56 -28.94 -17.36
N GLY A 715 -2.94 -27.84 -17.76
CA GLY A 715 -3.43 -26.97 -18.84
C GLY A 715 -3.17 -27.47 -20.27
N THR A 716 -2.62 -28.68 -20.47
CA THR A 716 -2.26 -29.24 -21.77
C THR A 716 -2.68 -30.71 -21.90
N SER A 717 -2.23 -31.40 -22.95
CA SER A 717 -2.51 -32.82 -23.14
C SER A 717 -1.93 -33.67 -22.01
N THR A 718 -2.58 -34.78 -21.65
CA THR A 718 -2.16 -35.64 -20.52
C THR A 718 -0.71 -36.10 -20.65
N PHE A 719 -0.25 -36.46 -21.84
CA PHE A 719 1.12 -36.90 -22.04
C PHE A 719 2.15 -35.80 -21.91
N ASP A 720 1.88 -34.61 -22.46
CA ASP A 720 2.77 -33.46 -22.37
C ASP A 720 2.82 -32.99 -20.90
N GLY A 721 1.65 -32.90 -20.24
CA GLY A 721 1.53 -32.48 -18.87
C GLY A 721 2.29 -33.40 -17.90
N LEU A 722 2.11 -34.72 -18.06
CA LEU A 722 2.85 -35.73 -17.28
C LEU A 722 4.35 -35.63 -17.54
N SER A 723 4.78 -35.50 -18.79
CA SER A 723 6.20 -35.38 -19.14
C SER A 723 6.85 -34.15 -18.55
N ILE A 724 6.17 -33.01 -18.56
CA ILE A 724 6.64 -31.78 -17.94
C ILE A 724 6.71 -31.95 -16.42
N ALA A 725 5.65 -32.46 -15.79
CA ALA A 725 5.60 -32.66 -14.34
C ALA A 725 6.70 -33.61 -13.86
N TRP A 726 6.93 -34.71 -14.60
CA TRP A 726 8.01 -35.64 -14.33
C TRP A 726 9.39 -35.00 -14.39
N ALA A 727 9.68 -34.27 -15.48
CA ALA A 727 10.96 -33.59 -15.67
C ALA A 727 11.19 -32.49 -14.61
N VAL A 728 10.14 -31.79 -14.17
CA VAL A 728 10.21 -30.79 -13.08
C VAL A 728 10.61 -31.47 -11.77
N VAL A 729 10.00 -32.61 -11.43
CA VAL A 729 10.35 -33.37 -10.20
C VAL A 729 11.80 -33.86 -10.28
N GLU A 730 12.23 -34.44 -11.42
CA GLU A 730 13.64 -34.84 -11.61
C GLU A 730 14.61 -33.66 -11.42
N TYR A 731 14.30 -32.50 -12.02
CA TYR A 731 15.13 -31.29 -11.92
C TYR A 731 15.25 -30.83 -10.46
N ILE A 732 14.13 -30.74 -9.74
CA ILE A 732 14.12 -30.30 -8.34
C ILE A 732 14.82 -31.32 -7.42
N SER A 733 14.65 -32.62 -7.68
CA SER A 733 15.23 -33.68 -6.85
C SER A 733 16.77 -33.73 -6.89
N ASN A 734 17.36 -33.22 -7.97
CA ASN A 734 18.79 -33.24 -8.19
C ASN A 734 19.50 -32.13 -7.41
N PRO A 735 20.33 -32.43 -6.40
CA PRO A 735 21.01 -31.40 -5.59
C PRO A 735 22.03 -30.56 -6.37
N ARG A 736 22.47 -31.03 -7.55
CA ARG A 736 23.38 -30.26 -8.41
C ARG A 736 22.66 -29.23 -9.28
N LEU A 737 21.36 -29.42 -9.52
CA LEU A 737 20.53 -28.51 -10.30
C LEU A 737 19.77 -27.57 -9.39
N LEU A 738 19.01 -28.10 -8.43
CA LEU A 738 18.24 -27.27 -7.50
C LEU A 738 18.29 -27.80 -6.06
N GLY A 739 17.69 -28.97 -5.77
CA GLY A 739 17.70 -29.60 -4.46
C GLY A 739 16.80 -28.95 -3.42
N ALA A 740 15.72 -28.28 -3.83
CA ALA A 740 14.78 -27.60 -2.93
C ALA A 740 13.78 -28.55 -2.26
N LYS A 741 13.35 -28.22 -1.04
CA LYS A 741 12.25 -28.90 -0.34
C LYS A 741 10.94 -28.62 -1.07
N THR A 742 10.16 -29.67 -1.37
CA THR A 742 8.98 -29.52 -2.24
C THR A 742 7.80 -30.34 -1.78
N LEU A 743 6.63 -29.73 -1.70
CA LEU A 743 5.35 -30.41 -1.68
C LEU A 743 4.74 -30.33 -3.07
N PHE A 744 4.53 -31.46 -3.71
CA PHE A 744 4.07 -31.57 -5.09
C PHE A 744 2.72 -32.30 -5.13
N ALA A 745 1.62 -31.58 -5.27
CA ALA A 745 0.32 -32.20 -5.45
C ALA A 745 0.03 -32.47 -6.93
N THR A 746 -0.49 -33.62 -7.22
CA THR A 746 -0.79 -34.02 -8.59
C THR A 746 -1.99 -34.96 -8.64
N HIS A 747 -2.60 -35.04 -9.82
CA HIS A 747 -3.57 -36.05 -10.19
C HIS A 747 -2.99 -37.11 -11.16
N TYR A 748 -1.71 -36.94 -11.55
CA TYR A 748 -0.99 -37.94 -12.32
C TYR A 748 -0.48 -39.03 -11.35
N HIS A 749 -1.15 -40.18 -11.35
CA HIS A 749 -0.76 -41.35 -10.51
C HIS A 749 0.59 -41.90 -10.94
N GLU A 750 0.95 -41.74 -12.20
CA GLU A 750 2.21 -42.19 -12.80
C GLU A 750 3.43 -41.57 -12.12
N LEU A 751 3.31 -40.38 -11.55
CA LEU A 751 4.40 -39.74 -10.82
C LEU A 751 4.77 -40.46 -9.54
N THR A 752 3.90 -41.34 -9.01
CA THR A 752 4.21 -42.18 -7.85
C THR A 752 5.34 -43.17 -8.11
N GLU A 753 5.58 -43.52 -9.38
CA GLU A 753 6.69 -44.38 -9.80
C GLU A 753 8.08 -43.72 -9.58
N LEU A 754 8.15 -42.44 -9.26
CA LEU A 754 9.40 -41.75 -8.93
C LEU A 754 9.94 -42.14 -7.55
N GLU A 755 9.08 -42.59 -6.62
CA GLU A 755 9.52 -43.25 -5.39
C GLU A 755 10.24 -44.56 -5.72
N GLY A 756 11.40 -44.74 -5.16
CA GLY A 756 12.27 -45.89 -5.49
C GLY A 756 13.17 -45.69 -6.71
N LYS A 757 12.83 -44.77 -7.65
CA LYS A 757 13.73 -44.34 -8.72
C LYS A 757 14.61 -43.17 -8.29
N LEU A 758 14.06 -42.28 -7.47
CA LEU A 758 14.75 -41.11 -6.87
C LEU A 758 14.78 -41.32 -5.33
N PRO A 759 15.96 -41.33 -4.70
CA PRO A 759 16.09 -41.69 -3.28
C PRO A 759 15.50 -40.63 -2.31
N ASN A 760 15.21 -39.43 -2.78
CA ASN A 760 14.74 -38.29 -2.00
C ASN A 760 13.28 -37.88 -2.31
N VAL A 761 12.53 -38.78 -2.97
CA VAL A 761 11.11 -38.60 -3.32
C VAL A 761 10.30 -39.65 -2.57
N ASN A 762 9.27 -39.17 -1.88
CA ASN A 762 8.32 -40.05 -1.14
C ASN A 762 6.89 -39.72 -1.57
N ASN A 763 6.07 -40.77 -1.63
CA ASN A 763 4.67 -40.69 -1.99
C ASN A 763 3.78 -40.58 -0.76
N TYR A 764 2.79 -39.69 -0.89
CA TYR A 764 1.72 -39.49 0.08
C TYR A 764 0.38 -39.45 -0.63
N CYS A 765 -0.66 -39.83 0.05
CA CYS A 765 -2.03 -39.69 -0.45
C CYS A 765 -2.98 -39.23 0.65
N ILE A 766 -4.11 -38.71 0.21
CA ILE A 766 -5.19 -38.39 1.16
C ILE A 766 -5.95 -39.68 1.50
N ALA A 767 -6.07 -39.94 2.79
CA ALA A 767 -6.82 -41.06 3.28
C ALA A 767 -8.31 -40.93 2.93
N VAL A 768 -8.85 -41.99 2.33
CA VAL A 768 -10.25 -42.07 1.91
C VAL A 768 -10.86 -43.33 2.56
N ARG A 769 -12.07 -43.17 3.09
CA ARG A 769 -12.86 -44.33 3.54
C ARG A 769 -13.99 -44.59 2.54
N GLU A 770 -13.94 -45.75 1.92
CA GLU A 770 -15.00 -46.25 1.04
C GLU A 770 -16.13 -46.84 1.90
N ASP A 771 -17.36 -46.39 1.72
CA ASP A 771 -18.57 -46.94 2.37
C ASP A 771 -19.58 -47.28 1.27
N GLY A 772 -19.35 -48.47 0.68
CA GLY A 772 -20.04 -48.90 -0.53
C GLY A 772 -19.74 -48.01 -1.71
N ASP A 773 -20.76 -47.42 -2.30
CA ASP A 773 -20.64 -46.46 -3.41
C ASP A 773 -20.34 -45.01 -2.96
N ASN A 774 -20.34 -44.73 -1.67
CA ASN A 774 -20.05 -43.41 -1.10
C ASN A 774 -18.60 -43.32 -0.63
N ILE A 775 -18.04 -42.12 -0.73
CA ILE A 775 -16.68 -41.82 -0.30
C ILE A 775 -16.71 -40.77 0.78
N VAL A 776 -15.96 -41.02 1.85
CA VAL A 776 -15.69 -40.01 2.90
C VAL A 776 -14.21 -39.67 2.86
N PHE A 777 -13.91 -38.42 2.53
CA PHE A 777 -12.55 -37.90 2.59
C PHE A 777 -12.17 -37.64 4.05
N LEU A 778 -11.18 -38.38 4.54
CA LEU A 778 -10.70 -38.24 5.92
C LEU A 778 -9.81 -36.99 6.10
N ARG A 779 -9.42 -36.31 5.00
CA ARG A 779 -8.53 -35.14 5.01
C ARG A 779 -7.20 -35.33 5.74
N LYS A 780 -6.80 -36.60 5.97
CA LYS A 780 -5.53 -37.00 6.58
C LYS A 780 -4.55 -37.43 5.50
N ILE A 781 -3.36 -36.86 5.51
CA ILE A 781 -2.26 -37.25 4.63
C ILE A 781 -1.58 -38.47 5.24
N VAL A 782 -1.40 -39.49 4.43
CA VAL A 782 -0.76 -40.76 4.83
C VAL A 782 0.31 -41.15 3.81
N LYS A 783 1.32 -41.89 4.24
CA LYS A 783 2.40 -42.37 3.35
C LYS A 783 1.86 -43.42 2.39
N GLY A 784 2.24 -43.33 1.12
CA GLY A 784 1.84 -44.26 0.05
C GLY A 784 1.20 -43.55 -1.12
N GLY A 785 1.06 -44.20 -2.26
CA GLY A 785 0.36 -43.71 -3.44
C GLY A 785 -1.14 -44.01 -3.39
N ALA A 786 -1.98 -43.21 -4.03
CA ALA A 786 -3.38 -43.56 -4.26
C ALA A 786 -3.48 -44.41 -5.54
N ASP A 787 -3.97 -45.64 -5.42
CA ASP A 787 -4.09 -46.58 -6.54
C ASP A 787 -5.35 -46.34 -7.40
N LYS A 788 -6.28 -45.46 -6.96
CA LYS A 788 -7.56 -45.21 -7.64
C LYS A 788 -7.81 -43.74 -7.84
N SER A 789 -8.37 -43.39 -8.99
CA SER A 789 -8.93 -42.06 -9.21
C SER A 789 -10.37 -41.99 -8.67
N TYR A 790 -10.73 -40.92 -7.97
CA TYR A 790 -12.04 -40.70 -7.37
C TYR A 790 -12.88 -39.63 -8.09
N GLY A 791 -12.54 -39.28 -9.32
CA GLY A 791 -13.22 -38.19 -10.06
C GLY A 791 -14.70 -38.46 -10.29
N ILE A 792 -15.07 -39.73 -10.61
CA ILE A 792 -16.46 -40.12 -10.86
C ILE A 792 -17.30 -39.99 -9.59
N GLN A 793 -16.73 -40.40 -8.45
CA GLN A 793 -17.39 -40.30 -7.16
C GLN A 793 -17.57 -38.83 -6.71
N VAL A 794 -16.58 -37.99 -6.96
CA VAL A 794 -16.71 -36.53 -6.73
C VAL A 794 -17.81 -35.93 -7.60
N ALA A 795 -17.90 -36.31 -8.88
CA ALA A 795 -18.97 -35.89 -9.76
C ALA A 795 -20.36 -36.29 -9.21
N ARG A 796 -20.49 -37.44 -8.65
CA ARG A 796 -21.72 -37.90 -7.96
C ARG A 796 -22.04 -37.03 -6.75
N LEU A 797 -21.06 -36.76 -5.89
CA LEU A 797 -21.24 -35.88 -4.72
C LEU A 797 -21.63 -34.46 -5.14
N ALA A 798 -21.16 -33.98 -6.31
CA ALA A 798 -21.52 -32.70 -6.89
C ALA A 798 -22.95 -32.66 -7.51
N GLY A 799 -23.67 -33.79 -7.56
CA GLY A 799 -25.01 -33.87 -8.07
C GLY A 799 -25.13 -34.10 -9.59
N VAL A 800 -24.09 -34.61 -10.24
CA VAL A 800 -24.16 -35.06 -11.65
C VAL A 800 -25.17 -36.22 -11.75
N PRO A 801 -26.07 -36.23 -12.75
CA PRO A 801 -27.10 -37.30 -12.89
C PRO A 801 -26.52 -38.70 -12.88
N ASP A 802 -27.17 -39.62 -12.17
CA ASP A 802 -26.72 -41.01 -11.99
C ASP A 802 -26.47 -41.74 -13.31
N SER A 803 -27.26 -41.51 -14.34
CA SER A 803 -27.07 -42.09 -15.68
C SER A 803 -25.73 -41.68 -16.34
N VAL A 804 -25.25 -40.47 -16.08
CA VAL A 804 -23.92 -39.98 -16.52
C VAL A 804 -22.81 -40.68 -15.70
N ILE A 805 -23.02 -40.79 -14.40
CA ILE A 805 -22.08 -41.43 -13.47
C ILE A 805 -21.90 -42.92 -13.80
N GLU A 806 -22.98 -43.69 -14.06
CA GLU A 806 -22.91 -45.09 -14.44
C GLU A 806 -22.17 -45.29 -15.76
N ARG A 807 -22.52 -44.44 -16.78
CA ARG A 807 -21.81 -44.51 -18.05
C ARG A 807 -20.32 -44.16 -17.91
N ALA A 808 -19.97 -43.16 -17.06
CA ALA A 808 -18.59 -42.81 -16.77
C ALA A 808 -17.81 -43.96 -16.11
N LYS A 809 -18.46 -44.73 -15.21
CA LYS A 809 -17.85 -45.93 -14.63
C LYS A 809 -17.53 -47.01 -15.67
N GLU A 810 -18.48 -47.25 -16.59
CA GLU A 810 -18.27 -48.22 -17.69
C GLU A 810 -17.09 -47.82 -18.57
N LEU A 811 -17.08 -46.52 -19.00
CA LEU A 811 -16.00 -45.99 -19.84
C LEU A 811 -14.64 -45.99 -19.11
N ALA A 812 -14.60 -45.70 -17.80
CA ALA A 812 -13.36 -45.77 -17.04
C ALA A 812 -12.73 -47.17 -17.06
N VAL A 813 -13.53 -48.23 -16.91
CA VAL A 813 -13.03 -49.64 -16.98
C VAL A 813 -12.48 -49.95 -18.37
N GLU A 814 -13.13 -49.44 -19.41
CA GLU A 814 -12.71 -49.64 -20.82
C GLU A 814 -11.41 -48.89 -21.13
N LEU A 815 -11.24 -47.68 -20.61
CA LEU A 815 -10.05 -46.81 -20.79
C LEU A 815 -8.84 -47.29 -19.95
N ASP A 816 -9.08 -47.85 -18.77
CA ASP A 816 -8.02 -48.33 -17.86
C ASP A 816 -7.24 -49.54 -18.44
N SER A 817 -7.83 -50.22 -19.42
CA SER A 817 -7.17 -51.31 -20.15
C SER A 817 -6.02 -50.85 -21.07
N ASN A 818 -5.83 -49.53 -21.29
CA ASN A 818 -4.75 -48.94 -22.11
C ASN A 818 -3.59 -48.41 -21.23
N ASP A 819 -2.87 -49.28 -20.59
CA ASP A 819 -1.91 -49.13 -19.52
C ASP A 819 -0.79 -48.08 -19.73
N ILE A 820 -1.03 -46.81 -19.26
CA ILE A 820 -0.02 -45.78 -19.18
C ILE A 820 0.97 -46.06 -18.05
N LEU A 821 0.52 -46.67 -16.97
CA LEU A 821 1.31 -47.06 -15.80
C LEU A 821 2.42 -48.07 -16.13
N GLU A 822 2.15 -49.09 -16.97
CA GLU A 822 3.19 -50.01 -17.42
C GLU A 822 4.27 -49.33 -18.27
N LYS A 823 3.92 -48.28 -19.03
CA LYS A 823 4.89 -47.50 -19.80
C LYS A 823 5.73 -46.61 -18.89
N ALA A 824 5.16 -46.02 -17.83
CA ALA A 824 5.87 -45.23 -16.85
C ALA A 824 6.90 -46.04 -16.03
N LYS A 825 6.57 -47.30 -15.70
CA LYS A 825 7.53 -48.24 -15.05
C LYS A 825 8.81 -48.48 -15.85
N ARG A 826 8.77 -48.32 -17.19
CA ARG A 826 9.91 -48.55 -18.09
C ARG A 826 10.74 -47.31 -18.36
N LEU A 827 10.32 -46.15 -17.87
CA LEU A 827 11.12 -44.93 -18.01
C LEU A 827 12.34 -44.98 -17.10
N GLU A 828 13.53 -44.78 -17.67
CA GLU A 828 14.78 -44.69 -16.93
C GLU A 828 14.95 -43.28 -16.39
N VAL A 829 15.33 -43.16 -15.10
CA VAL A 829 15.70 -41.89 -14.48
C VAL A 829 17.16 -41.61 -14.85
N LYS A 830 17.46 -40.40 -15.33
CA LYS A 830 18.84 -39.96 -15.58
C LYS A 830 19.51 -39.71 -14.22
N GLY A 831 20.37 -40.69 -13.81
CA GLY A 831 21.04 -40.67 -12.53
C GLY A 831 22.04 -39.54 -12.38
N ALA A 832 22.37 -39.17 -11.13
CA ALA A 832 23.32 -38.12 -10.74
C ALA A 832 24.76 -38.30 -11.24
N GLY A 833 25.06 -39.36 -12.01
CA GLY A 833 26.36 -39.65 -12.61
C GLY A 833 26.54 -39.24 -14.06
N ASP A 834 25.48 -39.10 -14.80
CA ASP A 834 25.54 -38.69 -16.22
C ASP A 834 25.32 -37.18 -16.30
N SER A 835 26.43 -36.44 -16.48
CA SER A 835 26.34 -35.09 -16.95
C SER A 835 25.66 -35.12 -18.31
N PRO A 836 24.49 -34.53 -18.52
CA PRO A 836 23.97 -34.39 -19.87
C PRO A 836 24.98 -33.55 -20.64
N SER A 837 25.49 -34.03 -21.75
CA SER A 837 26.27 -33.24 -22.71
C SER A 837 25.54 -31.99 -23.23
N GLY A 838 24.29 -31.81 -22.81
CA GLY A 838 23.45 -30.61 -23.02
C GLY A 838 23.38 -29.64 -21.83
N ALA A 839 23.85 -30.02 -20.64
CA ALA A 839 23.80 -29.08 -19.50
C ALA A 839 24.78 -27.90 -19.64
N LYS A 840 25.81 -28.02 -20.46
CA LYS A 840 26.67 -26.89 -20.84
C LYS A 840 25.96 -25.91 -21.81
N GLU A 841 25.06 -26.40 -22.66
CA GLU A 841 24.28 -25.55 -23.57
C GLU A 841 23.14 -24.81 -22.80
N TYR A 842 22.60 -25.41 -21.72
CA TYR A 842 21.52 -24.74 -20.94
C TYR A 842 22.03 -23.63 -20.02
N VAL A 843 23.29 -23.64 -19.64
CA VAL A 843 23.88 -22.56 -18.83
C VAL A 843 24.43 -21.43 -19.71
N GLU A 844 24.75 -21.69 -20.98
CA GLU A 844 25.21 -20.67 -21.95
C GLU A 844 24.10 -20.06 -22.80
N ASN A 845 22.88 -20.55 -22.78
CA ASN A 845 21.75 -19.89 -23.42
C ASN A 845 21.20 -18.73 -22.56
N LYS A 846 22.07 -17.80 -22.17
CA LYS A 846 21.68 -16.42 -21.86
C LYS A 846 21.01 -15.68 -23.02
N ASN A 847 21.07 -16.27 -24.22
CA ASN A 847 20.65 -15.63 -25.49
C ASN A 847 19.20 -15.82 -25.92
N VAL A 848 18.33 -16.48 -25.13
CA VAL A 848 16.91 -16.58 -25.50
C VAL A 848 16.10 -15.36 -25.01
N ILE A 849 16.63 -14.61 -24.01
CA ILE A 849 16.04 -13.31 -23.62
C ILE A 849 16.61 -12.17 -24.50
N GLU A 850 17.81 -12.29 -25.03
CA GLU A 850 18.36 -11.34 -26.01
C GLU A 850 17.56 -11.34 -27.35
N PHE A 851 16.92 -12.43 -27.72
CA PHE A 851 16.15 -12.47 -28.97
C PHE A 851 14.82 -11.68 -28.93
N LEU A 852 14.38 -11.24 -27.74
CA LEU A 852 13.23 -10.35 -27.60
C LEU A 852 13.59 -8.89 -27.25
N SER A 853 14.86 -8.61 -27.02
CA SER A 853 15.34 -7.24 -26.71
C SER A 853 16.28 -6.64 -27.75
N GLU A 854 16.75 -7.41 -28.75
CA GLU A 854 17.63 -6.92 -29.82
C GLU A 854 16.90 -6.87 -31.19
N THR A 855 15.97 -5.95 -31.34
CA THR A 855 15.65 -5.37 -32.64
C THR A 855 16.19 -3.95 -32.71
N GLY A 856 17.50 -3.84 -32.83
CA GLY A 856 18.17 -2.53 -32.92
C GLY A 856 19.68 -2.61 -33.09
N GLY A 857 20.17 -3.37 -34.07
CA GLY A 857 21.59 -3.34 -34.45
C GLY A 857 21.89 -4.23 -35.64
N MET A 858 22.37 -3.63 -36.72
CA MET A 858 22.69 -4.31 -37.98
C MET A 858 23.77 -5.38 -37.83
N PRO A 859 23.65 -6.57 -38.46
CA PRO A 859 24.74 -7.51 -38.58
C PRO A 859 25.65 -7.15 -39.72
N ASP A 860 26.95 -7.27 -39.45
CA ASP A 860 28.03 -7.13 -40.38
C ASP A 860 28.04 -8.27 -41.37
N LYS A 861 28.35 -7.94 -42.65
CA LYS A 861 28.36 -8.85 -43.76
C LYS A 861 29.56 -9.78 -43.66
N ASN A 862 29.36 -11.08 -43.49
CA ASN A 862 30.08 -12.21 -44.08
C ASN A 862 29.81 -13.49 -43.29
N GLU A 863 28.77 -14.22 -43.74
CA GLU A 863 28.75 -15.68 -43.75
C GLU A 863 27.50 -16.16 -44.50
N GLU A 864 27.68 -16.33 -45.83
CA GLU A 864 26.75 -17.12 -46.62
C GLU A 864 26.97 -18.61 -46.37
N LYS A 865 25.84 -19.34 -46.41
CA LYS A 865 25.64 -20.77 -46.65
C LYS A 865 25.53 -21.70 -45.44
N ARG A 866 24.29 -21.95 -45.04
CA ARG A 866 23.66 -23.28 -45.14
C ARG A 866 22.18 -23.21 -44.75
N LEU A 867 21.34 -23.00 -45.75
CA LEU A 867 19.88 -23.25 -45.72
C LEU A 867 19.66 -24.78 -45.75
N ILE A 868 19.13 -25.34 -44.67
CA ILE A 868 18.53 -26.67 -44.65
C ILE A 868 17.12 -26.56 -45.21
N ARG A 869 16.88 -27.23 -46.32
CA ARG A 869 15.56 -27.33 -46.98
C ARG A 869 14.64 -28.17 -46.08
N PRO A 870 13.40 -27.78 -45.78
CA PRO A 870 12.43 -28.65 -45.13
C PRO A 870 11.97 -29.76 -46.11
N ASN A 871 11.93 -30.99 -45.63
CA ASN A 871 11.35 -32.14 -46.32
C ASN A 871 9.84 -31.95 -46.51
N LYS A 872 9.34 -32.29 -47.68
CA LYS A 872 7.92 -32.42 -47.96
C LYS A 872 7.28 -33.47 -47.05
N THR A 873 6.30 -33.07 -46.26
CA THR A 873 5.37 -33.95 -45.56
C THR A 873 3.94 -33.60 -45.94
N ASP A 874 3.23 -34.65 -46.18
CA ASP A 874 1.83 -34.88 -46.53
C ASP A 874 0.78 -33.78 -46.39
N GLU A 875 0.02 -33.63 -47.45
CA GLU A 875 -1.13 -32.73 -47.69
C GLU A 875 -2.43 -33.14 -46.91
N ASN A 876 -2.38 -33.65 -45.71
CA ASN A 876 -3.61 -33.98 -44.95
C ASN A 876 -3.57 -33.68 -43.47
N GLN A 877 -2.98 -32.55 -43.08
CA GLN A 877 -3.15 -32.04 -41.71
C GLN A 877 -3.93 -30.72 -41.74
N LEU A 878 -5.19 -30.78 -41.35
CA LEU A 878 -6.03 -29.61 -41.12
C LEU A 878 -5.37 -28.73 -40.07
N SER A 879 -4.75 -27.62 -40.49
CA SER A 879 -4.20 -26.59 -39.62
C SER A 879 -5.38 -25.83 -39.04
N PHE A 880 -5.48 -25.85 -37.72
CA PHE A 880 -6.48 -25.13 -36.91
C PHE A 880 -6.19 -23.62 -36.77
N PHE A 881 -5.10 -23.14 -37.38
CA PHE A 881 -4.82 -21.71 -37.48
C PHE A 881 -5.28 -21.21 -38.83
N GLY A 882 -6.41 -20.50 -38.84
CA GLY A 882 -6.88 -19.79 -40.02
C GLY A 882 -5.76 -18.91 -40.58
N SER A 883 -5.47 -19.07 -41.86
CA SER A 883 -4.56 -18.19 -42.62
C SER A 883 -4.89 -16.73 -42.29
N SER A 884 -3.91 -15.99 -41.80
CA SER A 884 -4.12 -14.57 -41.51
C SER A 884 -4.41 -13.88 -42.87
N LYS A 885 -5.56 -13.27 -42.96
CA LYS A 885 -6.02 -12.53 -44.14
C LYS A 885 -5.09 -11.39 -44.57
N ASN A 886 -3.96 -11.20 -43.93
CA ASN A 886 -3.05 -10.07 -44.11
C ASN A 886 -1.59 -10.48 -44.30
N GLU A 887 -1.29 -11.77 -44.58
CA GLU A 887 0.08 -12.23 -44.82
C GLU A 887 0.76 -11.53 -46.03
N ASP A 888 0.00 -11.16 -47.06
CA ASP A 888 0.47 -10.40 -48.19
C ASP A 888 0.84 -8.94 -47.84
N VAL A 889 0.15 -8.32 -46.88
CA VAL A 889 0.46 -6.96 -46.40
C VAL A 889 1.70 -7.00 -45.48
N LEU A 890 1.86 -8.04 -44.71
CA LEU A 890 3.07 -8.26 -43.90
C LEU A 890 4.29 -8.55 -44.80
N ALA A 891 4.14 -9.36 -45.85
CA ALA A 891 5.21 -9.61 -46.81
C ALA A 891 5.61 -8.32 -47.54
N GLU A 892 4.64 -7.49 -47.98
CA GLU A 892 4.90 -6.20 -48.62
C GLU A 892 5.58 -5.21 -47.68
N LEU A 893 5.29 -5.26 -46.34
CA LEU A 893 5.96 -4.46 -45.33
C LEU A 893 7.42 -4.91 -45.11
N MET A 894 7.65 -6.22 -45.08
CA MET A 894 8.98 -6.81 -44.87
C MET A 894 9.93 -6.61 -46.06
N GLU A 895 9.40 -6.54 -47.30
CA GLU A 895 10.17 -6.27 -48.51
C GLU A 895 10.48 -4.78 -48.73
N MET A 896 9.86 -3.90 -47.92
CA MET A 896 10.01 -2.46 -48.09
C MET A 896 11.37 -1.97 -47.59
N LYS A 897 12.18 -1.46 -48.50
CA LYS A 897 13.47 -0.80 -48.13
C LYS A 897 13.22 0.66 -47.75
N LEU A 898 13.08 0.89 -46.44
CA LEU A 898 12.77 2.20 -45.90
C LEU A 898 13.86 3.24 -46.21
N GLU A 899 15.10 2.82 -46.32
CA GLU A 899 16.26 3.69 -46.60
C GLU A 899 16.26 4.30 -48.01
N GLU A 900 15.53 3.70 -48.97
CA GLU A 900 15.44 4.15 -50.35
C GLU A 900 14.19 5.04 -50.63
N LEU A 901 13.34 5.25 -49.60
CA LEU A 901 12.06 5.99 -49.76
C LEU A 901 12.16 7.41 -49.20
N SER A 902 11.57 8.37 -49.95
CA SER A 902 11.36 9.68 -49.34
C SER A 902 10.28 9.62 -48.22
N PRO A 903 10.27 10.54 -47.24
CA PRO A 903 9.28 10.55 -46.14
C PRO A 903 7.81 10.56 -46.65
N ILE A 904 7.56 11.22 -47.81
CA ILE A 904 6.24 11.29 -48.46
C ILE A 904 5.87 9.95 -49.08
N ASP A 905 6.81 9.27 -49.74
CA ASP A 905 6.57 7.96 -50.37
C ASP A 905 6.34 6.87 -49.31
N ALA A 906 7.09 6.91 -48.21
CA ALA A 906 6.89 6.01 -47.07
C ALA A 906 5.49 6.19 -46.45
N LEU A 907 5.04 7.44 -46.28
CA LEU A 907 3.70 7.75 -45.75
C LEU A 907 2.59 7.27 -46.69
N ASN A 908 2.76 7.47 -47.98
CA ASN A 908 1.79 7.03 -48.99
C ASN A 908 1.69 5.49 -49.05
N LYS A 909 2.82 4.77 -48.94
CA LYS A 909 2.83 3.29 -48.91
C LYS A 909 2.17 2.76 -47.63
N LEU A 910 2.47 3.32 -46.46
CA LEU A 910 1.83 2.96 -45.19
C LEU A 910 0.32 3.22 -45.26
N TYR A 911 -0.11 4.34 -45.80
CA TYR A 911 -1.54 4.64 -45.99
C TYR A 911 -2.24 3.65 -46.92
N ALA A 912 -1.57 3.23 -48.02
CA ALA A 912 -2.09 2.21 -48.93
C ALA A 912 -2.24 0.85 -48.25
N MET A 913 -1.28 0.44 -47.42
CA MET A 913 -1.32 -0.79 -46.61
C MET A 913 -2.44 -0.73 -45.56
N GLN A 914 -2.58 0.37 -44.85
CA GLN A 914 -3.69 0.57 -43.92
C GLN A 914 -5.05 0.48 -44.60
N LYS A 915 -5.18 1.04 -45.78
CA LYS A 915 -6.41 0.97 -46.56
C LYS A 915 -6.71 -0.46 -47.01
N LYS A 916 -5.70 -1.26 -47.38
CA LYS A 916 -5.84 -2.70 -47.70
C LYS A 916 -6.35 -3.50 -46.50
N VAL A 917 -5.79 -3.26 -45.29
CA VAL A 917 -6.21 -3.92 -44.03
C VAL A 917 -7.65 -3.54 -43.70
N LYS A 918 -7.98 -2.25 -43.71
CA LYS A 918 -9.35 -1.75 -43.38
C LYS A 918 -10.40 -2.26 -44.39
N SER A 919 -10.05 -2.43 -45.66
CA SER A 919 -10.98 -2.96 -46.68
C SER A 919 -11.32 -4.44 -46.49
N ARG A 920 -10.56 -5.18 -45.67
CA ARG A 920 -10.74 -6.61 -45.37
C ARG A 920 -11.50 -6.88 -44.09
N GLY A 921 -11.98 -5.84 -43.41
CA GLY A 921 -12.89 -5.96 -42.27
C GLY A 921 -12.22 -6.12 -40.90
N LEU A 922 -11.07 -5.49 -40.73
CA LEU A 922 -10.44 -5.27 -39.42
C LEU A 922 -10.46 -3.78 -39.03
#